data_d0e735dd28112f1d741e6251bd0fff0c
#
_entry.id   d0e735dd28112f1d741e6251bd0fff0c
#
_cell.length_a   1.000
_cell.length_b   1.000
_cell.length_c   1.000
_cell.angle_alpha   90.00
_cell.angle_beta   90.00
_cell.angle_gamma   90.00
#
_symmetry.space_group_name_H-M   'P 1'
#
loop_
_entity.id
_entity.type
_entity.pdbx_description
1 polymer ?
#
loop_
_entity_poly.entity_id
_entity_poly.type
_entity_poly.pdbx_seq_one_letter_code
_entity_poly.pdbx_strand_id
1 'polypeptide(L)'
;MSSFTIAHDIPGRMRIRYGKNKFSSVQGEVLKKDLYAWPMIESVEVNNVTGSVLMLYDKAQKGLLLNKLKDLDIQYLQNADTSSIVVHSQSPEAIAMNREYMNRFFKIIGKRYFIKWFLPMGLGNAITIYKSIQFIREGLNSLLQCKINVPLLDATSIGVSLIQKNYTIAGNIMMLLNISDLLEDYTRKKTKLELSNSLSIQFDKVWILEDGVEQEIAMSKLQKGDVVISQMGSMIPIDGEVVDGEAMINESSFTGEPLSKHVKKNDTVFAGTLVEEGKLFIRVRNLQDESRISNIVKMIDTNESLKASIQAKAEHLADSIVPFSFLGFFGVLALTRNVTRATSVLMVDYSCAIRLSTSIAVISAMLEASKRNVLVKGGKYLEAIKDADVIVFDKTGTLTNANPTVKKVVPLNGYTRDEVLRIAACLEEHFPHSVANAIVNQAKKEGLIHEEEHAKVEYIIAHGIATSLYGKRAIIGSDHFVFEDEGIERTKDIDDVIRSCENEGAGSLIYLAIDNQVAGIISIYDPLKVEAKQAIHNLKTLGMTKVVMLTGDCDSAAKAVAHELDLDDYRASVLPEDKAAYIQMLKDQGHTVIMVGDGINDTPALSTADVSISMQDSSDLARELADITLVSSNLNELVILRRLAMNLFERIHANYRFIVAFNSSLIGLGALGLMSPNTTSLLHNGSTFAIGASCTRNYL
;
A
#
# COMPACT_ATOMS: atom_id res chain seq x y z
N MET A 1 13.35 -3.72 39.38
CA MET A 1 13.97 -4.73 38.47
C MET A 1 12.87 -5.63 37.95
N SER A 2 12.46 -5.43 36.72
CA SER A 2 11.47 -6.30 36.09
C SER A 2 12.14 -7.62 35.70
N SER A 3 11.78 -8.72 36.38
CA SER A 3 12.32 -10.04 36.09
C SER A 3 11.63 -10.62 34.84
N PHE A 4 12.38 -10.79 33.78
CA PHE A 4 11.97 -11.61 32.65
C PHE A 4 12.66 -12.99 32.70
N THR A 5 12.07 -13.95 32.07
CA THR A 5 12.68 -15.29 31.86
C THR A 5 12.99 -15.48 30.38
N ILE A 6 14.17 -16.01 30.07
CA ILE A 6 14.51 -16.38 28.69
C ILE A 6 13.82 -17.72 28.42
N ALA A 7 12.81 -17.68 27.55
CA ALA A 7 12.04 -18.87 27.19
C ALA A 7 12.69 -19.66 26.05
N HIS A 8 13.45 -19.01 25.17
CA HIS A 8 14.15 -19.63 24.06
C HIS A 8 15.31 -18.73 23.60
N ASP A 9 16.47 -19.33 23.36
CA ASP A 9 17.68 -18.61 22.97
C ASP A 9 18.44 -19.40 21.91
N ILE A 10 18.40 -18.93 20.68
CA ILE A 10 19.18 -19.43 19.55
C ILE A 10 20.00 -18.25 18.99
N PRO A 11 21.23 -18.45 18.50
CA PRO A 11 22.02 -17.36 17.92
C PRO A 11 21.25 -16.58 16.87
N GLY A 12 21.02 -15.28 17.13
CA GLY A 12 20.25 -14.37 16.29
C GLY A 12 18.75 -14.32 16.58
N ARG A 13 18.21 -15.16 17.48
CA ARG A 13 16.79 -15.19 17.83
C ARG A 13 16.59 -15.49 19.32
N MET A 14 15.98 -14.57 20.04
CA MET A 14 15.71 -14.72 21.48
C MET A 14 14.24 -14.47 21.78
N ARG A 15 13.67 -15.30 22.65
CA ARG A 15 12.33 -15.11 23.21
C ARG A 15 12.42 -14.97 24.72
N ILE A 16 11.94 -13.85 25.24
CA ILE A 16 11.82 -13.58 26.68
C ILE A 16 10.35 -13.56 27.10
N ARG A 17 10.08 -13.75 28.38
CA ARG A 17 8.73 -13.69 28.98
C ARG A 17 8.76 -12.84 30.25
N TYR A 18 7.84 -11.90 30.35
CA TYR A 18 7.58 -11.09 31.53
C TYR A 18 6.44 -11.65 32.41
N GLY A 19 5.65 -12.59 31.91
CA GLY A 19 4.49 -13.18 32.55
C GLY A 19 3.16 -12.84 31.86
N LYS A 20 2.14 -13.66 32.09
CA LYS A 20 0.81 -13.48 31.48
C LYS A 20 0.19 -12.15 31.88
N ASN A 21 -0.38 -11.42 30.92
CA ASN A 21 -1.11 -10.15 31.11
C ASN A 21 -0.31 -9.06 31.86
N LYS A 22 1.03 -9.03 31.72
CA LYS A 22 1.90 -8.05 32.35
C LYS A 22 1.82 -6.65 31.72
N PHE A 23 1.39 -6.57 30.47
CA PHE A 23 1.15 -5.30 29.76
C PHE A 23 -0.07 -5.42 28.84
N SER A 24 -0.78 -4.33 28.66
CA SER A 24 -1.92 -4.22 27.75
C SER A 24 -1.46 -4.29 26.29
N SER A 25 -2.40 -4.39 25.36
CA SER A 25 -2.09 -4.36 23.91
C SER A 25 -1.36 -3.09 23.52
N VAL A 26 -1.80 -1.93 24.01
CA VAL A 26 -1.18 -0.62 23.78
C VAL A 26 0.24 -0.58 24.32
N GLN A 27 0.43 -0.99 25.57
CA GLN A 27 1.75 -1.07 26.22
C GLN A 27 2.69 -2.04 25.50
N GLY A 28 2.15 -3.12 24.92
CA GLY A 28 2.91 -4.05 24.09
C GLY A 28 3.44 -3.43 22.80
N GLU A 29 2.67 -2.57 22.14
CA GLU A 29 3.13 -1.82 20.95
C GLU A 29 4.15 -0.73 21.31
N VAL A 30 4.00 -0.03 22.46
CA VAL A 30 5.04 0.88 22.99
C VAL A 30 6.35 0.11 23.15
N LEU A 31 6.31 -1.01 23.86
CA LEU A 31 7.48 -1.85 24.11
C LEU A 31 8.12 -2.35 22.80
N LYS A 32 7.31 -2.72 21.82
CA LYS A 32 7.78 -3.14 20.50
C LYS A 32 8.50 -2.02 19.77
N LYS A 33 7.95 -0.79 19.78
CA LYS A 33 8.55 0.40 19.16
C LYS A 33 9.89 0.74 19.82
N ASP A 34 9.95 0.73 21.15
CA ASP A 34 11.15 1.05 21.91
C ASP A 34 12.27 0.02 21.69
N LEU A 35 11.93 -1.26 21.68
CA LEU A 35 12.90 -2.31 21.40
C LEU A 35 13.38 -2.27 19.94
N TYR A 36 12.48 -1.99 18.99
CA TYR A 36 12.83 -1.89 17.59
C TYR A 36 13.78 -0.70 17.29
N ALA A 37 13.76 0.34 18.12
CA ALA A 37 14.69 1.47 18.03
C ALA A 37 16.14 1.10 18.42
N TRP A 38 16.39 -0.09 18.96
CA TRP A 38 17.75 -0.50 19.30
C TRP A 38 18.49 -1.01 18.06
N PRO A 39 19.68 -0.48 17.74
CA PRO A 39 20.41 -0.78 16.49
C PRO A 39 20.76 -2.25 16.27
N MET A 40 20.79 -3.05 17.36
CA MET A 40 21.10 -4.48 17.30
C MET A 40 19.87 -5.36 17.00
N ILE A 41 18.67 -4.80 16.98
CA ILE A 41 17.41 -5.55 16.80
C ILE A 41 16.93 -5.40 15.37
N GLU A 42 16.74 -6.51 14.68
CA GLU A 42 16.23 -6.58 13.32
C GLU A 42 14.69 -6.68 13.29
N SER A 43 14.10 -7.39 14.24
CA SER A 43 12.65 -7.48 14.38
C SER A 43 12.22 -7.80 15.80
N VAL A 44 11.00 -7.34 16.17
CA VAL A 44 10.39 -7.58 17.49
C VAL A 44 8.93 -7.99 17.31
N GLU A 45 8.54 -9.07 17.96
CA GLU A 45 7.14 -9.47 18.12
C GLU A 45 6.78 -9.53 19.61
N VAL A 46 5.75 -8.81 19.99
CA VAL A 46 5.25 -8.75 21.37
C VAL A 46 3.88 -9.43 21.44
N ASN A 47 3.73 -10.38 22.36
CA ASN A 47 2.45 -11.02 22.62
C ASN A 47 2.01 -10.66 24.05
N ASN A 48 1.03 -9.78 24.16
CA ASN A 48 0.50 -9.26 25.41
C ASN A 48 -0.20 -10.32 26.27
N VAL A 49 -0.88 -11.30 25.65
CA VAL A 49 -1.60 -12.37 26.37
C VAL A 49 -0.63 -13.28 27.12
N THR A 50 0.45 -13.69 26.47
CA THR A 50 1.47 -14.55 27.06
C THR A 50 2.58 -13.78 27.77
N GLY A 51 2.64 -12.45 27.57
CA GLY A 51 3.72 -11.58 28.04
C GLY A 51 5.08 -11.94 27.44
N SER A 52 5.08 -12.49 26.20
CA SER A 52 6.31 -12.90 25.53
C SER A 52 6.75 -11.88 24.49
N VAL A 53 8.07 -11.68 24.40
CA VAL A 53 8.73 -10.83 23.40
C VAL A 53 9.71 -11.71 22.64
N LEU A 54 9.53 -11.80 21.33
CA LEU A 54 10.43 -12.47 20.41
C LEU A 54 11.25 -11.41 19.68
N MET A 55 12.58 -11.53 19.68
CA MET A 55 13.50 -10.62 19.03
C MET A 55 14.39 -11.39 18.08
N LEU A 56 14.55 -10.85 16.86
CA LEU A 56 15.65 -11.19 15.96
C LEU A 56 16.71 -10.09 16.09
N TYR A 57 17.97 -10.48 16.26
CA TYR A 57 19.04 -9.56 16.60
C TYR A 57 20.37 -9.98 15.98
N ASP A 58 21.30 -9.03 15.83
CA ASP A 58 22.65 -9.28 15.38
C ASP A 58 23.40 -10.18 16.36
N LYS A 59 23.82 -11.35 15.89
CA LYS A 59 24.51 -12.39 16.69
C LYS A 59 25.75 -11.85 17.39
N ALA A 60 26.48 -10.92 16.80
CA ALA A 60 27.70 -10.33 17.36
C ALA A 60 27.42 -9.46 18.58
N GLN A 61 26.20 -8.93 18.71
CA GLN A 61 25.83 -7.98 19.77
C GLN A 61 24.98 -8.57 20.90
N LYS A 62 24.93 -9.89 21.03
CA LYS A 62 24.13 -10.60 22.05
C LYS A 62 24.41 -10.11 23.49
N GLY A 63 25.66 -9.87 23.84
CA GLY A 63 26.03 -9.38 25.17
C GLY A 63 25.46 -8.01 25.49
N LEU A 64 25.50 -7.10 24.51
CA LEU A 64 24.94 -5.76 24.62
C LEU A 64 23.41 -5.81 24.74
N LEU A 65 22.75 -6.67 23.97
CA LEU A 65 21.31 -6.89 24.05
C LEU A 65 20.88 -7.35 25.44
N LEU A 66 21.55 -8.35 26.01
CA LEU A 66 21.21 -8.87 27.34
C LEU A 66 21.41 -7.84 28.45
N ASN A 67 22.47 -7.02 28.37
CA ASN A 67 22.68 -5.94 29.34
C ASN A 67 21.56 -4.89 29.26
N LYS A 68 21.23 -4.40 28.06
CA LYS A 68 20.13 -3.44 27.87
C LYS A 68 18.78 -4.00 28.31
N LEU A 69 18.51 -5.30 28.08
CA LEU A 69 17.25 -5.93 28.53
C LEU A 69 17.17 -6.03 30.07
N LYS A 70 18.31 -6.22 30.76
CA LYS A 70 18.34 -6.23 32.24
C LYS A 70 18.08 -4.85 32.84
N ASP A 71 18.53 -3.81 32.17
CA ASP A 71 18.34 -2.41 32.59
C ASP A 71 16.94 -1.89 32.21
N LEU A 72 16.21 -2.59 31.34
CA LEU A 72 14.87 -2.19 30.92
C LEU A 72 13.84 -2.47 32.03
N ASP A 73 13.31 -1.43 32.64
CA ASP A 73 12.21 -1.56 33.59
C ASP A 73 10.86 -1.33 32.91
N ILE A 74 10.11 -2.38 32.67
CA ILE A 74 8.78 -2.30 32.03
C ILE A 74 7.73 -1.52 32.80
N GLN A 75 8.02 -1.06 34.05
CA GLN A 75 7.09 -0.22 34.80
C GLN A 75 6.86 1.14 34.12
N TYR A 76 7.82 1.63 33.30
CA TYR A 76 7.61 2.87 32.54
C TYR A 76 6.41 2.79 31.59
N LEU A 77 6.03 1.59 31.15
CA LEU A 77 4.86 1.37 30.29
C LEU A 77 3.54 1.76 30.95
N GLN A 78 3.50 1.88 32.28
CA GLN A 78 2.30 2.33 33.01
C GLN A 78 2.08 3.84 32.86
N ASN A 79 3.15 4.60 32.64
CA ASN A 79 3.14 6.06 32.50
C ASN A 79 3.48 6.51 31.07
N ALA A 80 3.61 5.57 30.12
CA ALA A 80 3.91 5.90 28.75
C ALA A 80 2.75 6.67 28.11
N ASP A 81 3.08 7.74 27.40
CA ASP A 81 2.10 8.48 26.62
C ASP A 81 1.60 7.61 25.48
N THR A 82 0.36 7.15 25.61
CA THR A 82 -0.29 6.24 24.67
C THR A 82 -1.10 6.96 23.59
N SER A 83 -1.12 8.29 23.63
CA SER A 83 -1.95 9.13 22.74
C SER A 83 -1.54 9.05 21.25
N SER A 84 -0.31 8.64 20.97
CA SER A 84 0.23 8.57 19.61
C SER A 84 0.30 7.16 19.01
N ILE A 85 -0.18 6.13 19.72
CA ILE A 85 -0.08 4.75 19.27
C ILE A 85 -1.45 4.25 18.85
N VAL A 86 -1.65 4.15 17.54
CA VAL A 86 -2.80 3.44 16.95
C VAL A 86 -2.62 1.95 17.20
N VAL A 87 -3.25 1.44 18.24
CA VAL A 87 -3.37 -0.01 18.42
C VAL A 87 -4.36 -0.52 17.40
N HIS A 88 -3.91 -1.40 16.53
CA HIS A 88 -4.79 -2.20 15.69
C HIS A 88 -5.56 -3.19 16.59
N SER A 89 -6.40 -2.69 17.49
CA SER A 89 -7.46 -3.50 18.08
C SER A 89 -8.38 -3.89 16.94
N GLN A 90 -8.69 -5.18 16.79
CA GLN A 90 -9.68 -5.62 15.81
C GLN A 90 -10.91 -4.74 15.97
N SER A 91 -11.35 -4.09 14.90
CA SER A 91 -12.53 -3.22 14.98
C SER A 91 -13.71 -4.02 15.54
N PRO A 92 -14.64 -3.40 16.28
CA PRO A 92 -15.84 -4.07 16.78
C PRO A 92 -16.56 -4.85 15.67
N GLU A 93 -16.52 -4.35 14.44
CA GLU A 93 -17.04 -4.99 13.24
C GLU A 93 -16.31 -6.27 12.88
N ALA A 94 -14.99 -6.31 12.97
CA ALA A 94 -14.19 -7.51 12.74
C ALA A 94 -14.49 -8.61 13.77
N ILE A 95 -14.68 -8.24 15.03
CA ILE A 95 -15.05 -9.16 16.10
C ILE A 95 -16.47 -9.70 15.86
N ALA A 96 -17.42 -8.85 15.50
CA ALA A 96 -18.80 -9.22 15.19
C ALA A 96 -18.84 -10.16 13.99
N MET A 97 -18.12 -9.85 12.91
CA MET A 97 -17.99 -10.66 11.72
C MET A 97 -17.38 -12.03 12.03
N ASN A 98 -16.25 -12.09 12.76
CA ASN A 98 -15.63 -13.36 13.16
C ASN A 98 -16.63 -14.24 13.93
N ARG A 99 -17.39 -13.66 14.86
CA ARG A 99 -18.40 -14.36 15.65
C ARG A 99 -19.55 -14.87 14.79
N GLU A 100 -20.02 -14.08 13.84
CA GLU A 100 -21.09 -14.47 12.91
C GLU A 100 -20.66 -15.66 12.04
N TYR A 101 -19.48 -15.59 11.43
CA TYR A 101 -18.97 -16.67 10.57
C TYR A 101 -18.65 -17.95 11.35
N MET A 102 -18.10 -17.85 12.55
CA MET A 102 -17.93 -19.01 13.44
C MET A 102 -19.28 -19.65 13.79
N ASN A 103 -20.30 -18.85 14.09
CA ASN A 103 -21.63 -19.37 14.36
C ASN A 103 -22.22 -20.05 13.12
N ARG A 104 -22.06 -19.48 11.91
CA ARG A 104 -22.49 -20.10 10.66
C ARG A 104 -21.74 -21.42 10.40
N PHE A 105 -20.45 -21.46 10.62
CA PHE A 105 -19.63 -22.67 10.49
C PHE A 105 -20.10 -23.79 11.41
N PHE A 106 -20.24 -23.53 12.72
CA PHE A 106 -20.74 -24.50 13.66
C PHE A 106 -22.20 -24.90 13.38
N LYS A 107 -23.02 -24.00 12.88
CA LYS A 107 -24.39 -24.29 12.48
C LYS A 107 -24.47 -25.26 11.29
N ILE A 108 -23.59 -25.12 10.29
CA ILE A 108 -23.52 -26.03 9.14
C ILE A 108 -23.15 -27.45 9.64
N ILE A 109 -22.08 -27.55 10.43
CA ILE A 109 -21.61 -28.83 10.99
C ILE A 109 -22.66 -29.42 11.95
N GLY A 110 -23.14 -28.64 12.90
CA GLY A 110 -24.11 -29.07 13.90
C GLY A 110 -25.41 -29.55 13.25
N LYS A 111 -25.95 -28.82 12.25
CA LYS A 111 -27.15 -29.21 11.51
C LYS A 111 -26.95 -30.53 10.76
N ARG A 112 -25.75 -30.77 10.20
CA ARG A 112 -25.43 -32.02 9.50
C ARG A 112 -25.41 -33.22 10.45
N TYR A 113 -24.71 -33.11 11.58
CA TYR A 113 -24.59 -34.19 12.55
C TYR A 113 -25.89 -34.38 13.34
N PHE A 114 -26.65 -33.32 13.62
CA PHE A 114 -28.00 -33.39 14.19
C PHE A 114 -28.92 -34.25 13.32
N ILE A 115 -28.95 -33.95 12.00
CA ILE A 115 -29.77 -34.73 11.04
C ILE A 115 -29.32 -36.20 11.04
N LYS A 116 -28.01 -36.47 11.10
CA LYS A 116 -27.44 -37.82 11.04
C LYS A 116 -27.72 -38.66 12.29
N TRP A 117 -27.68 -38.05 13.48
CA TRP A 117 -27.74 -38.79 14.74
C TRP A 117 -29.07 -38.76 15.47
N PHE A 118 -29.84 -37.71 15.29
CA PHE A 118 -31.08 -37.48 16.06
C PHE A 118 -32.36 -37.65 15.25
N LEU A 119 -32.31 -37.56 13.91
CA LEU A 119 -33.53 -37.76 13.11
C LEU A 119 -33.68 -39.21 12.67
N PRO A 120 -34.94 -39.73 12.62
CA PRO A 120 -35.24 -41.01 11.98
C PRO A 120 -34.70 -41.05 10.56
N MET A 121 -34.13 -42.20 10.16
CA MET A 121 -33.39 -42.37 8.89
C MET A 121 -34.23 -41.89 7.67
N GLY A 122 -35.52 -42.12 7.65
CA GLY A 122 -36.39 -41.67 6.55
C GLY A 122 -36.48 -40.15 6.42
N LEU A 123 -36.61 -39.45 7.54
CA LEU A 123 -36.67 -37.97 7.57
C LEU A 123 -35.28 -37.36 7.24
N GLY A 124 -34.19 -37.94 7.74
CA GLY A 124 -32.84 -37.51 7.41
C GLY A 124 -32.51 -37.63 5.92
N ASN A 125 -32.95 -38.74 5.31
CA ASN A 125 -32.80 -38.97 3.88
C ASN A 125 -33.64 -37.99 3.05
N ALA A 126 -34.90 -37.72 3.43
CA ALA A 126 -35.77 -36.76 2.77
C ALA A 126 -35.19 -35.34 2.80
N ILE A 127 -34.64 -34.91 3.94
CA ILE A 127 -33.99 -33.62 4.08
C ILE A 127 -32.72 -33.56 3.19
N THR A 128 -31.97 -34.65 3.09
CA THR A 128 -30.75 -34.71 2.22
C THR A 128 -31.14 -34.57 0.75
N ILE A 129 -32.22 -35.27 0.31
CA ILE A 129 -32.77 -35.13 -1.05
C ILE A 129 -33.25 -33.70 -1.29
N TYR A 130 -34.02 -33.15 -0.36
CA TYR A 130 -34.50 -31.76 -0.52
C TYR A 130 -33.38 -30.76 -0.69
N LYS A 131 -32.32 -30.85 0.11
CA LYS A 131 -31.12 -29.96 0.00
C LYS A 131 -30.34 -30.17 -1.29
N SER A 132 -30.34 -31.36 -1.85
CA SER A 132 -29.62 -31.62 -3.11
C SER A 132 -30.26 -30.96 -4.34
N ILE A 133 -31.55 -30.60 -4.25
CA ILE A 133 -32.28 -29.96 -5.38
C ILE A 133 -31.55 -28.70 -5.86
N GLN A 134 -31.02 -27.90 -4.96
CA GLN A 134 -30.29 -26.69 -5.33
C GLN A 134 -29.07 -27.02 -6.21
N PHE A 135 -28.21 -27.92 -5.75
CA PHE A 135 -27.00 -28.31 -6.49
C PHE A 135 -27.34 -29.00 -7.82
N ILE A 136 -28.37 -29.88 -7.84
CA ILE A 136 -28.81 -30.53 -9.07
C ILE A 136 -29.36 -29.49 -10.06
N ARG A 137 -30.07 -28.48 -9.61
CA ARG A 137 -30.57 -27.41 -10.46
C ARG A 137 -29.45 -26.57 -11.06
N GLU A 138 -28.43 -26.24 -10.28
CA GLU A 138 -27.24 -25.51 -10.74
C GLU A 138 -26.47 -26.32 -11.81
N GLY A 139 -26.25 -27.61 -11.59
CA GLY A 139 -25.63 -28.49 -12.59
C GLY A 139 -26.48 -28.68 -13.85
N LEU A 140 -27.81 -28.81 -13.75
CA LEU A 140 -28.72 -28.86 -14.89
C LEU A 140 -28.67 -27.55 -15.69
N ASN A 141 -28.62 -26.40 -15.04
CA ASN A 141 -28.48 -25.12 -15.72
C ASN A 141 -27.15 -25.04 -16.51
N SER A 142 -26.05 -25.56 -15.93
CA SER A 142 -24.77 -25.66 -16.65
C SER A 142 -24.86 -26.57 -17.87
N LEU A 143 -25.53 -27.71 -17.74
CA LEU A 143 -25.75 -28.63 -18.84
C LEU A 143 -26.60 -28.03 -19.95
N LEU A 144 -27.68 -27.30 -19.60
CA LEU A 144 -28.53 -26.58 -20.56
C LEU A 144 -27.76 -25.48 -21.32
N GLN A 145 -26.73 -24.92 -20.71
CA GLN A 145 -25.81 -23.96 -21.34
C GLN A 145 -24.67 -24.66 -22.12
N CYS A 146 -24.71 -25.98 -22.24
CA CYS A 146 -23.64 -26.79 -22.86
C CYS A 146 -22.26 -26.57 -22.22
N LYS A 147 -22.21 -26.25 -20.91
CA LYS A 147 -20.96 -26.04 -20.15
C LYS A 147 -20.67 -27.25 -19.26
N ILE A 148 -19.48 -27.84 -19.45
CA ILE A 148 -18.97 -28.90 -18.58
C ILE A 148 -18.05 -28.23 -17.55
N ASN A 149 -18.62 -27.89 -16.39
CA ASN A 149 -17.97 -27.09 -15.33
C ASN A 149 -18.17 -27.73 -13.94
N VAL A 150 -17.61 -27.10 -12.90
CA VAL A 150 -17.66 -27.58 -11.53
C VAL A 150 -19.10 -27.80 -11.01
N PRO A 151 -20.08 -26.91 -11.20
CA PRO A 151 -21.46 -27.18 -10.75
C PRO A 151 -22.05 -28.46 -11.36
N LEU A 152 -21.70 -28.81 -12.60
CA LEU A 152 -22.14 -30.07 -13.20
C LEU A 152 -21.45 -31.27 -12.55
N LEU A 153 -20.17 -31.18 -12.20
CA LEU A 153 -19.44 -32.22 -11.47
C LEU A 153 -20.07 -32.48 -10.09
N ASP A 154 -20.32 -31.41 -9.34
CA ASP A 154 -20.94 -31.47 -8.01
C ASP A 154 -22.33 -32.11 -8.06
N ALA A 155 -23.18 -31.63 -8.98
CA ALA A 155 -24.52 -32.18 -9.20
C ALA A 155 -24.48 -33.68 -9.54
N THR A 156 -23.52 -34.09 -10.39
CA THR A 156 -23.35 -35.49 -10.79
C THR A 156 -22.87 -36.32 -9.62
N SER A 157 -21.90 -35.85 -8.84
CA SER A 157 -21.38 -36.54 -7.65
C SER A 157 -22.46 -36.75 -6.59
N ILE A 158 -23.26 -35.72 -6.32
CA ILE A 158 -24.39 -35.78 -5.40
C ILE A 158 -25.48 -36.70 -6.00
N GLY A 159 -25.83 -36.57 -7.26
CA GLY A 159 -26.85 -37.35 -7.96
C GLY A 159 -26.53 -38.85 -7.96
N VAL A 160 -25.30 -39.24 -8.33
CA VAL A 160 -24.83 -40.64 -8.29
C VAL A 160 -24.89 -41.19 -6.87
N SER A 161 -24.49 -40.40 -5.85
CA SER A 161 -24.57 -40.82 -4.47
C SER A 161 -26.03 -41.03 -4.00
N LEU A 162 -26.97 -40.24 -4.45
CA LEU A 162 -28.41 -40.40 -4.17
C LEU A 162 -28.99 -41.63 -4.87
N ILE A 163 -28.65 -41.89 -6.14
CA ILE A 163 -29.08 -43.10 -6.89
C ILE A 163 -28.58 -44.36 -6.20
N GLN A 164 -27.35 -44.35 -5.67
CA GLN A 164 -26.81 -45.43 -4.88
C GLN A 164 -27.43 -45.57 -3.48
N LYS A 165 -28.40 -44.75 -3.12
CA LYS A 165 -29.01 -44.61 -1.80
C LYS A 165 -28.00 -44.32 -0.67
N ASN A 166 -26.86 -43.70 -1.04
CA ASN A 166 -25.81 -43.31 -0.10
C ASN A 166 -25.98 -41.85 0.36
N TYR A 167 -27.03 -41.58 1.08
CA TYR A 167 -27.44 -40.26 1.58
C TYR A 167 -26.36 -39.62 2.49
N THR A 168 -25.51 -40.46 3.11
CA THR A 168 -24.42 -40.00 3.97
C THR A 168 -23.33 -39.32 3.14
N ILE A 169 -22.92 -39.92 2.02
CA ILE A 169 -21.94 -39.31 1.12
C ILE A 169 -22.50 -38.03 0.54
N ALA A 170 -23.69 -38.06 -0.06
CA ALA A 170 -24.33 -36.89 -0.64
C ALA A 170 -24.42 -35.70 0.35
N GLY A 171 -24.82 -36.00 1.59
CA GLY A 171 -24.91 -34.97 2.62
C GLY A 171 -23.56 -34.43 3.12
N ASN A 172 -22.49 -35.26 3.10
CA ASN A 172 -21.14 -34.80 3.42
C ASN A 172 -20.56 -33.90 2.33
N ILE A 173 -20.76 -34.25 1.05
CA ILE A 173 -20.35 -33.42 -0.10
C ILE A 173 -20.99 -32.04 0.04
N MET A 174 -22.32 -31.97 0.17
CA MET A 174 -23.06 -30.72 0.31
C MET A 174 -22.61 -29.90 1.54
N MET A 175 -22.29 -30.55 2.66
CA MET A 175 -21.76 -29.85 3.83
C MET A 175 -20.41 -29.22 3.54
N LEU A 176 -19.51 -29.95 2.87
CA LEU A 176 -18.16 -29.47 2.57
C LEU A 176 -18.16 -28.34 1.54
N LEU A 177 -19.02 -28.41 0.51
CA LEU A 177 -19.23 -27.33 -0.44
C LEU A 177 -19.71 -26.06 0.27
N ASN A 178 -20.76 -26.17 1.12
CA ASN A 178 -21.24 -25.02 1.90
C ASN A 178 -20.18 -24.43 2.85
N ILE A 179 -19.28 -25.25 3.40
CA ILE A 179 -18.17 -24.76 4.22
C ILE A 179 -17.14 -24.05 3.35
N SER A 180 -16.83 -24.56 2.16
CA SER A 180 -15.92 -23.92 1.21
C SER A 180 -16.41 -22.52 0.83
N ASP A 181 -17.68 -22.41 0.43
CA ASP A 181 -18.31 -21.15 0.09
C ASP A 181 -18.30 -20.15 1.26
N LEU A 182 -18.58 -20.65 2.48
CA LEU A 182 -18.55 -19.83 3.69
C LEU A 182 -17.15 -19.27 3.97
N LEU A 183 -16.10 -20.09 3.78
CA LEU A 183 -14.73 -19.65 4.00
C LEU A 183 -14.25 -18.65 2.94
N GLU A 184 -14.65 -18.84 1.69
CA GLU A 184 -14.38 -17.89 0.63
C GLU A 184 -15.01 -16.52 0.93
N ASP A 185 -16.32 -16.51 1.28
CA ASP A 185 -17.03 -15.29 1.65
C ASP A 185 -16.44 -14.62 2.91
N TYR A 186 -16.08 -15.42 3.92
CA TYR A 186 -15.41 -14.92 5.12
C TYR A 186 -14.07 -14.24 4.78
N THR A 187 -13.22 -14.91 3.99
CA THR A 187 -11.90 -14.40 3.65
C THR A 187 -12.02 -13.10 2.86
N ARG A 188 -12.92 -13.08 1.87
CA ARG A 188 -13.19 -11.87 1.07
C ARG A 188 -13.63 -10.69 1.95
N LYS A 189 -14.62 -10.89 2.82
CA LYS A 189 -15.14 -9.84 3.69
C LYS A 189 -14.13 -9.38 4.74
N LYS A 190 -13.38 -10.32 5.33
CA LYS A 190 -12.34 -10.00 6.32
C LYS A 190 -11.26 -9.11 5.73
N THR A 191 -10.77 -9.46 4.55
CA THR A 191 -9.73 -8.67 3.87
C THR A 191 -10.24 -7.30 3.48
N LYS A 192 -11.48 -7.21 2.98
CA LYS A 192 -12.10 -5.92 2.67
C LYS A 192 -12.17 -5.01 3.90
N LEU A 193 -12.61 -5.56 5.03
CA LEU A 193 -12.70 -4.83 6.29
C LEU A 193 -11.32 -4.39 6.79
N GLU A 194 -10.31 -5.27 6.76
CA GLU A 194 -8.96 -4.94 7.17
C GLU A 194 -8.31 -3.91 6.24
N LEU A 195 -8.57 -3.98 4.94
CA LEU A 195 -8.12 -2.99 3.95
C LEU A 195 -8.79 -1.63 4.19
N SER A 196 -10.10 -1.60 4.39
CA SER A 196 -10.85 -0.38 4.72
C SER A 196 -10.32 0.27 6.00
N ASN A 197 -10.07 -0.51 7.04
CA ASN A 197 -9.53 -0.01 8.32
C ASN A 197 -8.08 0.50 8.20
N SER A 198 -7.28 -0.09 7.31
CA SER A 198 -5.89 0.34 7.09
C SER A 198 -5.79 1.65 6.31
N LEU A 199 -6.83 2.00 5.55
CA LEU A 199 -6.89 3.20 4.72
C LEU A 199 -7.62 4.36 5.37
N SER A 200 -8.47 4.10 6.38
CA SER A 200 -9.24 5.15 7.03
C SER A 200 -8.35 5.93 8.00
N ILE A 201 -8.18 7.24 7.76
CA ILE A 201 -7.73 8.18 8.80
C ILE A 201 -8.87 8.22 9.81
N GLN A 202 -8.69 7.58 10.97
CA GLN A 202 -9.73 7.55 12.00
C GLN A 202 -9.64 8.81 12.85
N PHE A 203 -10.62 9.69 12.69
CA PHE A 203 -10.88 10.74 13.66
C PHE A 203 -11.88 10.18 14.68
N ASP A 204 -11.48 10.04 15.92
CA ASP A 204 -12.38 9.58 16.98
C ASP A 204 -13.40 10.65 17.35
N LYS A 205 -13.01 11.93 17.27
CA LYS A 205 -13.79 13.08 17.67
C LYS A 205 -13.58 14.26 16.74
N VAL A 206 -14.60 15.12 16.64
CA VAL A 206 -14.59 16.35 15.86
C VAL A 206 -15.25 17.47 16.64
N TRP A 207 -14.80 18.70 16.40
CA TRP A 207 -15.44 19.90 16.95
C TRP A 207 -16.54 20.36 16.00
N ILE A 208 -17.73 20.56 16.53
CA ILE A 208 -18.88 21.12 15.78
C ILE A 208 -19.36 22.40 16.40
N LEU A 209 -20.04 23.22 15.58
CA LEU A 209 -20.76 24.41 16.02
C LEU A 209 -22.26 24.06 16.07
N GLU A 210 -22.83 23.94 17.27
CA GLU A 210 -24.25 23.69 17.49
C GLU A 210 -24.83 24.84 18.32
N ASP A 211 -25.84 25.52 17.81
CA ASP A 211 -26.48 26.71 18.43
C ASP A 211 -25.49 27.80 18.90
N GLY A 212 -24.39 28.00 18.16
CA GLY A 212 -23.38 29.00 18.46
C GLY A 212 -22.36 28.58 19.56
N VAL A 213 -22.42 27.33 20.02
CA VAL A 213 -21.49 26.78 21.00
C VAL A 213 -20.60 25.72 20.35
N GLU A 214 -19.29 25.81 20.58
CA GLU A 214 -18.31 24.81 20.14
C GLU A 214 -18.37 23.61 21.08
N GLN A 215 -18.66 22.42 20.52
CA GLN A 215 -18.63 21.18 21.32
C GLN A 215 -17.91 20.04 20.57
N GLU A 216 -17.25 19.20 21.34
CA GLU A 216 -16.57 18.03 20.84
C GLU A 216 -17.53 16.84 20.80
N ILE A 217 -17.74 16.26 19.63
CA ILE A 217 -18.57 15.05 19.47
C ILE A 217 -17.76 13.89 18.88
N ALA A 218 -18.26 12.67 19.08
CA ALA A 218 -17.70 11.51 18.38
C ALA A 218 -18.00 11.61 16.87
N MET A 219 -17.02 11.30 16.02
CA MET A 219 -17.16 11.32 14.56
C MET A 219 -18.37 10.49 14.08
N SER A 220 -18.69 9.39 14.76
CA SER A 220 -19.85 8.54 14.46
C SER A 220 -21.23 9.19 14.65
N LYS A 221 -21.29 10.33 15.33
CA LYS A 221 -22.52 11.11 15.56
C LYS A 221 -22.71 12.25 14.57
N LEU A 222 -21.70 12.54 13.76
CA LEU A 222 -21.71 13.62 12.77
C LEU A 222 -22.74 13.35 11.68
N GLN A 223 -23.51 14.36 11.28
CA GLN A 223 -24.54 14.28 10.26
C GLN A 223 -24.24 15.23 9.08
N LYS A 224 -24.82 14.92 7.91
CA LYS A 224 -24.77 15.85 6.77
C LYS A 224 -25.48 17.16 7.13
N GLY A 225 -24.78 18.26 6.90
CA GLY A 225 -25.26 19.60 7.20
C GLY A 225 -24.71 20.20 8.50
N ASP A 226 -24.14 19.39 9.40
CA ASP A 226 -23.43 19.89 10.58
C ASP A 226 -22.26 20.79 10.17
N VAL A 227 -21.87 21.69 11.06
CA VAL A 227 -20.74 22.61 10.84
C VAL A 227 -19.57 22.15 11.69
N VAL A 228 -18.54 21.59 11.05
CA VAL A 228 -17.30 21.16 11.69
C VAL A 228 -16.32 22.33 11.77
N ILE A 229 -15.61 22.41 12.88
CA ILE A 229 -14.60 23.44 13.14
C ILE A 229 -13.22 22.81 12.96
N SER A 230 -12.40 23.42 12.08
CA SER A 230 -10.99 23.07 11.93
C SER A 230 -10.13 24.28 12.24
N GLN A 231 -9.16 24.10 13.15
CA GLN A 231 -8.29 25.16 13.65
C GLN A 231 -6.86 24.95 13.15
N MET A 232 -6.03 25.98 13.26
CA MET A 232 -4.60 25.92 12.95
C MET A 232 -3.95 24.68 13.60
N GLY A 233 -3.15 23.95 12.81
CA GLY A 233 -2.49 22.71 13.20
C GLY A 233 -3.38 21.46 13.20
N SER A 234 -4.69 21.59 12.90
CA SER A 234 -5.60 20.46 12.79
C SER A 234 -5.78 20.00 11.34
N MET A 235 -6.00 18.71 11.16
CA MET A 235 -6.37 18.13 9.87
C MET A 235 -7.90 18.23 9.70
N ILE A 236 -8.36 18.60 8.51
CA ILE A 236 -9.78 18.64 8.17
C ILE A 236 -10.33 17.21 8.13
N PRO A 237 -11.38 16.88 8.94
CA PRO A 237 -11.83 15.50 9.09
C PRO A 237 -12.87 15.04 8.06
N ILE A 238 -13.43 15.96 7.25
CA ILE A 238 -14.57 15.70 6.36
C ILE A 238 -14.45 16.49 5.05
N ASP A 239 -15.13 16.01 4.00
CA ASP A 239 -15.33 16.79 2.79
C ASP A 239 -16.50 17.77 2.99
N GLY A 240 -16.28 19.06 2.71
CA GLY A 240 -17.31 20.05 2.94
C GLY A 240 -17.10 21.39 2.24
N GLU A 241 -17.99 22.32 2.53
CA GLU A 241 -17.98 23.69 2.06
C GLU A 241 -17.76 24.66 3.21
N VAL A 242 -16.83 25.57 3.04
CA VAL A 242 -16.55 26.62 4.03
C VAL A 242 -17.75 27.56 4.16
N VAL A 243 -18.38 27.58 5.32
CA VAL A 243 -19.53 28.46 5.60
C VAL A 243 -19.10 29.77 6.25
N ASP A 244 -17.98 29.76 6.96
CA ASP A 244 -17.39 30.95 7.59
C ASP A 244 -15.90 30.71 7.91
N GLY A 245 -15.14 31.80 8.12
CA GLY A 245 -13.71 31.77 8.39
C GLY A 245 -12.84 31.83 7.14
N GLU A 246 -11.56 32.09 7.36
CA GLU A 246 -10.51 32.09 6.36
C GLU A 246 -9.29 31.33 6.91
N ALA A 247 -8.61 30.58 6.07
CA ALA A 247 -7.43 29.80 6.45
C ALA A 247 -6.48 29.56 5.27
N MET A 248 -5.22 29.38 5.62
CA MET A 248 -4.25 28.76 4.72
C MET A 248 -4.30 27.26 4.98
N ILE A 249 -4.66 26.49 3.96
CA ILE A 249 -4.69 25.03 4.05
C ILE A 249 -3.58 24.43 3.18
N ASN A 250 -2.89 23.45 3.73
CA ASN A 250 -1.91 22.68 2.99
C ASN A 250 -2.62 21.52 2.31
N GLU A 251 -2.80 21.65 1.02
CA GLU A 251 -3.33 20.61 0.15
C GLU A 251 -2.21 19.78 -0.48
N SER A 252 -0.96 19.88 -0.01
CA SER A 252 0.18 19.13 -0.57
C SER A 252 -0.04 17.62 -0.51
N SER A 253 -0.74 17.16 0.52
CA SER A 253 -1.25 15.79 0.60
C SER A 253 -2.23 15.44 -0.53
N PHE A 254 -2.77 16.42 -1.24
CA PHE A 254 -3.80 16.29 -2.27
C PHE A 254 -3.35 16.78 -3.64
N THR A 255 -2.66 17.89 -3.73
CA THR A 255 -2.27 18.53 -5.00
C THR A 255 -0.81 18.28 -5.35
N GLY A 256 0.01 17.83 -4.39
CA GLY A 256 1.46 17.77 -4.55
C GLY A 256 2.15 19.14 -4.56
N GLU A 257 1.38 20.22 -4.59
CA GLU A 257 1.93 21.58 -4.54
C GLU A 257 2.24 21.97 -3.09
N PRO A 258 3.48 22.34 -2.77
CA PRO A 258 3.85 22.76 -1.41
C PRO A 258 3.30 24.14 -1.04
N LEU A 259 2.53 24.78 -1.91
CA LEU A 259 1.92 26.08 -1.68
C LEU A 259 0.62 25.90 -0.93
N SER A 260 0.55 26.49 0.26
CA SER A 260 -0.69 26.57 1.04
C SER A 260 -1.71 27.41 0.29
N LYS A 261 -2.89 26.86 0.10
CA LYS A 261 -4.00 27.51 -0.59
C LYS A 261 -4.80 28.34 0.39
N HIS A 262 -5.05 29.59 0.02
CA HIS A 262 -5.98 30.45 0.76
C HIS A 262 -7.42 30.03 0.47
N VAL A 263 -8.15 29.61 1.50
CA VAL A 263 -9.56 29.21 1.43
C VAL A 263 -10.42 30.18 2.23
N LYS A 264 -11.56 30.50 1.67
CA LYS A 264 -12.53 31.42 2.21
C LYS A 264 -13.95 30.89 2.05
N LYS A 265 -14.93 31.63 2.54
CA LYS A 265 -16.35 31.28 2.46
C LYS A 265 -16.77 30.87 1.04
N ASN A 266 -17.51 29.76 0.94
CA ASN A 266 -18.01 29.05 -0.24
C ASN A 266 -16.95 28.22 -0.99
N ASP A 267 -15.70 28.15 -0.53
CA ASP A 267 -14.72 27.24 -1.10
C ASP A 267 -14.98 25.80 -0.61
N THR A 268 -14.62 24.83 -1.43
CA THR A 268 -14.71 23.42 -1.07
C THR A 268 -13.38 22.97 -0.48
N VAL A 269 -13.45 22.24 0.63
CA VAL A 269 -12.30 21.64 1.33
C VAL A 269 -12.47 20.14 1.47
N PHE A 270 -11.37 19.43 1.56
CA PHE A 270 -11.35 17.96 1.55
C PHE A 270 -10.79 17.40 2.85
N ALA A 271 -11.30 16.23 3.24
CA ALA A 271 -10.80 15.48 4.39
C ALA A 271 -9.32 15.11 4.19
N GLY A 272 -8.49 15.32 5.22
CA GLY A 272 -7.05 15.03 5.18
C GLY A 272 -6.15 16.22 4.83
N THR A 273 -6.71 17.42 4.53
CA THR A 273 -5.93 18.65 4.39
C THR A 273 -5.56 19.23 5.76
N LEU A 274 -4.37 19.81 5.87
CA LEU A 274 -3.89 20.43 7.11
C LEU A 274 -4.18 21.92 7.10
N VAL A 275 -4.79 22.46 8.16
CA VAL A 275 -4.94 23.90 8.38
C VAL A 275 -3.63 24.45 8.93
N GLU A 276 -2.88 25.22 8.12
CA GLU A 276 -1.61 25.81 8.56
C GLU A 276 -1.80 27.10 9.35
N GLU A 277 -2.74 27.95 8.90
CA GLU A 277 -3.09 29.20 9.58
C GLU A 277 -4.59 29.44 9.48
N GLY A 278 -5.16 30.08 10.50
CA GLY A 278 -6.57 30.48 10.52
C GLY A 278 -7.49 29.46 11.15
N LYS A 279 -8.79 29.62 10.91
CA LYS A 279 -9.88 28.77 11.44
C LYS A 279 -11.00 28.70 10.42
N LEU A 280 -11.49 27.49 10.18
CA LEU A 280 -12.56 27.23 9.24
C LEU A 280 -13.78 26.63 9.91
N PHE A 281 -14.95 27.06 9.46
CA PHE A 281 -16.24 26.45 9.75
C PHE A 281 -16.74 25.77 8.50
N ILE A 282 -16.81 24.45 8.51
CA ILE A 282 -16.99 23.62 7.33
C ILE A 282 -18.31 22.86 7.44
N ARG A 283 -19.25 23.10 6.51
CA ARG A 283 -20.49 22.33 6.44
C ARG A 283 -20.25 20.98 5.78
N VAL A 284 -20.61 19.92 6.49
CA VAL A 284 -20.46 18.54 6.03
C VAL A 284 -21.29 18.28 4.76
N ARG A 285 -20.62 17.97 3.65
CA ARG A 285 -21.24 17.50 2.40
C ARG A 285 -21.30 15.99 2.33
N ASN A 286 -20.16 15.33 2.61
CA ASN A 286 -20.04 13.86 2.58
C ASN A 286 -19.52 13.34 3.92
N LEU A 287 -20.13 12.29 4.41
CA LEU A 287 -19.69 11.55 5.60
C LEU A 287 -18.56 10.56 5.22
N GLN A 288 -17.84 10.09 6.21
CA GLN A 288 -16.68 9.21 6.06
C GLN A 288 -16.97 7.94 5.21
N ASP A 289 -18.21 7.41 5.24
CA ASP A 289 -18.63 6.24 4.45
C ASP A 289 -18.78 6.52 2.94
N GLU A 290 -18.90 7.79 2.55
CA GLU A 290 -18.98 8.25 1.15
C GLU A 290 -17.67 8.90 0.70
N SER A 291 -16.62 8.84 1.52
CA SER A 291 -15.31 9.42 1.22
C SER A 291 -14.64 8.73 0.02
N ARG A 292 -13.69 9.43 -0.61
CA ARG A 292 -12.85 8.89 -1.70
C ARG A 292 -12.25 7.53 -1.36
N ILE A 293 -11.80 7.31 -0.13
CA ILE A 293 -11.23 6.05 0.36
C ILE A 293 -12.25 4.91 0.30
N SER A 294 -13.49 5.15 0.73
CA SER A 294 -14.59 4.18 0.61
C SER A 294 -14.88 3.80 -0.85
N ASN A 295 -14.73 4.75 -1.78
CA ASN A 295 -14.89 4.48 -3.21
C ASN A 295 -13.74 3.64 -3.78
N ILE A 296 -12.51 3.83 -3.34
CA ILE A 296 -11.36 2.97 -3.72
C ILE A 296 -11.61 1.53 -3.25
N VAL A 297 -12.05 1.34 -2.01
CA VAL A 297 -12.39 0.00 -1.48
C VAL A 297 -13.55 -0.63 -2.27
N LYS A 298 -14.57 0.15 -2.63
CA LYS A 298 -15.68 -0.32 -3.50
C LYS A 298 -15.20 -0.69 -4.90
N MET A 299 -14.27 0.08 -5.50
CA MET A 299 -13.68 -0.23 -6.81
C MET A 299 -12.93 -1.56 -6.81
N ILE A 300 -12.17 -1.86 -5.75
CA ILE A 300 -11.47 -3.15 -5.59
C ILE A 300 -12.46 -4.31 -5.59
N ASP A 301 -13.65 -4.12 -5.02
CA ASP A 301 -14.67 -5.16 -4.86
C ASP A 301 -15.50 -5.43 -6.13
N THR A 302 -15.75 -4.40 -6.93
CA THR A 302 -16.70 -4.49 -8.06
C THR A 302 -16.03 -4.76 -9.40
N ASN A 303 -14.72 -4.62 -9.52
CA ASN A 303 -14.04 -4.66 -10.81
C ASN A 303 -13.37 -6.02 -11.06
N GLU A 304 -14.03 -6.89 -11.84
CA GLU A 304 -13.46 -8.19 -12.27
C GLU A 304 -12.13 -8.03 -13.02
N SER A 305 -11.90 -6.88 -13.67
CA SER A 305 -10.65 -6.59 -14.38
C SER A 305 -9.43 -6.46 -13.46
N LEU A 306 -9.63 -6.29 -12.15
CA LEU A 306 -8.56 -6.17 -11.15
C LEU A 306 -8.10 -7.51 -10.57
N LYS A 307 -8.75 -8.62 -10.94
CA LYS A 307 -8.28 -9.95 -10.58
C LYS A 307 -6.93 -10.25 -11.24
N ALA A 308 -6.04 -10.91 -10.52
CA ALA A 308 -4.81 -11.43 -11.11
C ALA A 308 -5.11 -12.38 -12.27
N SER A 309 -4.32 -12.34 -13.33
CA SER A 309 -4.51 -13.24 -14.47
C SER A 309 -4.36 -14.71 -14.07
N ILE A 310 -3.51 -14.98 -13.08
CA ILE A 310 -3.36 -16.32 -12.49
C ILE A 310 -4.65 -16.79 -11.80
N GLN A 311 -5.42 -15.87 -11.20
CA GLN A 311 -6.70 -16.20 -10.60
C GLN A 311 -7.73 -16.58 -11.65
N ALA A 312 -7.81 -15.80 -12.76
CA ALA A 312 -8.65 -16.13 -13.90
C ALA A 312 -8.20 -17.43 -14.60
N LYS A 313 -6.89 -17.63 -14.76
CA LYS A 313 -6.31 -18.90 -15.27
C LYS A 313 -6.65 -20.08 -14.35
N ALA A 314 -6.62 -19.89 -13.03
CA ALA A 314 -6.98 -20.91 -12.05
C ALA A 314 -8.46 -21.31 -12.17
N GLU A 315 -9.36 -20.33 -12.32
CA GLU A 315 -10.79 -20.58 -12.58
C GLU A 315 -11.01 -21.35 -13.87
N HIS A 316 -10.35 -20.93 -14.96
CA HIS A 316 -10.44 -21.61 -16.25
C HIS A 316 -9.81 -23.01 -16.22
N LEU A 317 -8.67 -23.19 -15.57
CA LEU A 317 -8.03 -24.50 -15.39
C LEU A 317 -8.93 -25.45 -14.60
N ALA A 318 -9.56 -24.95 -13.56
CA ALA A 318 -10.51 -25.69 -12.75
C ALA A 318 -11.64 -26.29 -13.60
N ASP A 319 -12.27 -25.48 -14.44
CA ASP A 319 -13.34 -25.95 -15.33
C ASP A 319 -12.83 -26.88 -16.44
N SER A 320 -11.62 -26.65 -16.97
CA SER A 320 -11.04 -27.47 -18.04
C SER A 320 -10.67 -28.90 -17.61
N ILE A 321 -10.49 -29.15 -16.31
CA ILE A 321 -10.19 -30.49 -15.77
C ILE A 321 -11.46 -31.34 -15.61
N VAL A 322 -12.64 -30.73 -15.47
CA VAL A 322 -13.91 -31.44 -15.22
C VAL A 322 -14.23 -32.51 -16.28
N PRO A 323 -14.05 -32.29 -17.60
CA PRO A 323 -14.25 -33.34 -18.60
C PRO A 323 -13.37 -34.58 -18.36
N PHE A 324 -12.13 -34.40 -17.93
CA PHE A 324 -11.22 -35.51 -17.61
C PHE A 324 -11.65 -36.29 -16.38
N SER A 325 -12.27 -35.63 -15.40
CA SER A 325 -12.87 -36.30 -14.23
C SER A 325 -14.02 -37.19 -14.65
N PHE A 326 -14.88 -36.75 -15.58
CA PHE A 326 -15.93 -37.59 -16.16
C PHE A 326 -15.37 -38.76 -16.97
N LEU A 327 -14.35 -38.51 -17.78
CA LEU A 327 -13.69 -39.55 -18.58
C LEU A 327 -13.07 -40.63 -17.65
N GLY A 328 -12.44 -40.20 -16.56
CA GLY A 328 -11.93 -41.07 -15.52
C GLY A 328 -13.02 -41.88 -14.82
N PHE A 329 -14.14 -41.26 -14.49
CA PHE A 329 -15.31 -41.94 -13.93
C PHE A 329 -15.82 -43.06 -14.84
N PHE A 330 -16.11 -42.74 -16.10
CA PHE A 330 -16.60 -43.71 -17.05
C PHE A 330 -15.55 -44.81 -17.38
N GLY A 331 -14.27 -44.43 -17.43
CA GLY A 331 -13.17 -45.38 -17.65
C GLY A 331 -13.07 -46.41 -16.50
N VAL A 332 -13.06 -45.94 -15.24
CA VAL A 332 -13.06 -46.82 -14.07
C VAL A 332 -14.33 -47.67 -14.01
N LEU A 333 -15.50 -47.11 -14.36
CA LEU A 333 -16.76 -47.82 -14.38
C LEU A 333 -16.73 -48.94 -15.42
N ALA A 334 -16.24 -48.69 -16.63
CA ALA A 334 -16.13 -49.67 -17.69
C ALA A 334 -15.16 -50.81 -17.36
N LEU A 335 -14.01 -50.47 -16.78
CA LEU A 335 -12.97 -51.44 -16.41
C LEU A 335 -13.34 -52.31 -15.20
N THR A 336 -13.90 -51.68 -14.14
CA THR A 336 -14.14 -52.37 -12.88
C THR A 336 -15.57 -52.84 -12.70
N ARG A 337 -16.52 -52.30 -13.47
CA ARG A 337 -17.99 -52.48 -13.31
C ARG A 337 -18.50 -52.16 -11.92
N ASN A 338 -17.73 -51.35 -11.18
CA ASN A 338 -18.02 -51.02 -9.79
C ASN A 338 -18.25 -49.52 -9.67
N VAL A 339 -19.54 -49.14 -9.50
CA VAL A 339 -19.96 -47.73 -9.41
C VAL A 339 -19.31 -47.03 -8.21
N THR A 340 -19.07 -47.74 -7.09
CA THR A 340 -18.46 -47.15 -5.90
C THR A 340 -17.00 -46.72 -6.17
N ARG A 341 -16.22 -47.57 -6.90
CA ARG A 341 -14.87 -47.21 -7.31
C ARG A 341 -14.86 -46.04 -8.31
N ALA A 342 -15.76 -46.08 -9.27
CA ALA A 342 -15.92 -44.98 -10.24
C ALA A 342 -16.30 -43.66 -9.53
N THR A 343 -17.21 -43.72 -8.56
CA THR A 343 -17.63 -42.51 -7.79
C THR A 343 -16.45 -41.92 -7.01
N SER A 344 -15.46 -42.70 -6.57
CA SER A 344 -14.27 -42.15 -5.91
C SER A 344 -13.49 -41.17 -6.78
N VAL A 345 -13.55 -41.32 -8.10
CA VAL A 345 -12.90 -40.37 -9.06
C VAL A 345 -13.63 -39.02 -9.03
N LEU A 346 -14.95 -39.00 -8.95
CA LEU A 346 -15.73 -37.78 -8.90
C LEU A 346 -15.66 -37.05 -7.54
N MET A 347 -15.22 -37.77 -6.47
CA MET A 347 -15.09 -37.19 -5.13
C MET A 347 -13.85 -36.28 -4.99
N VAL A 348 -12.93 -36.33 -5.92
CA VAL A 348 -11.72 -35.54 -5.90
C VAL A 348 -11.80 -34.47 -7.00
N ASP A 349 -12.02 -33.27 -6.56
CA ASP A 349 -12.06 -32.10 -7.42
C ASP A 349 -10.78 -31.26 -7.29
N TYR A 350 -10.12 -30.96 -8.41
CA TYR A 350 -8.96 -30.10 -8.41
C TYR A 350 -9.34 -28.62 -8.30
N SER A 351 -10.53 -28.29 -8.78
CA SER A 351 -10.96 -26.90 -8.99
C SER A 351 -11.20 -26.16 -7.69
N CYS A 352 -11.85 -26.79 -6.70
CA CYS A 352 -12.10 -26.16 -5.41
C CYS A 352 -10.80 -25.76 -4.72
N ALA A 353 -9.80 -26.67 -4.70
CA ALA A 353 -8.52 -26.43 -4.06
C ALA A 353 -7.71 -25.34 -4.77
N ILE A 354 -7.67 -25.33 -6.11
CA ILE A 354 -6.94 -24.37 -6.94
C ILE A 354 -7.57 -22.97 -6.80
N ARG A 355 -8.89 -22.87 -6.97
CA ARG A 355 -9.63 -21.61 -6.92
C ARG A 355 -9.53 -20.96 -5.53
N LEU A 356 -9.83 -21.73 -4.49
CA LEU A 356 -9.81 -21.24 -3.10
C LEU A 356 -8.40 -20.81 -2.68
N SER A 357 -7.38 -21.65 -2.91
CA SER A 357 -6.00 -21.34 -2.51
C SER A 357 -5.46 -20.11 -3.21
N THR A 358 -5.74 -19.93 -4.50
CA THR A 358 -5.26 -18.78 -5.27
C THR A 358 -5.90 -17.48 -4.79
N SER A 359 -7.22 -17.48 -4.60
CA SER A 359 -7.94 -16.30 -4.11
C SER A 359 -7.46 -15.90 -2.71
N ILE A 360 -7.35 -16.85 -1.78
CA ILE A 360 -6.85 -16.59 -0.43
C ILE A 360 -5.41 -16.07 -0.46
N ALA A 361 -4.54 -16.65 -1.29
CA ALA A 361 -3.14 -16.25 -1.39
C ALA A 361 -2.99 -14.79 -1.83
N VAL A 362 -3.67 -14.40 -2.93
CA VAL A 362 -3.62 -13.03 -3.46
C VAL A 362 -4.14 -12.03 -2.43
N ILE A 363 -5.31 -12.32 -1.83
CA ILE A 363 -5.91 -11.46 -0.83
C ILE A 363 -5.02 -11.32 0.42
N SER A 364 -4.41 -12.43 0.90
CA SER A 364 -3.50 -12.39 2.04
C SER A 364 -2.23 -11.60 1.75
N ALA A 365 -1.72 -11.68 0.52
CA ALA A 365 -0.56 -10.88 0.10
C ALA A 365 -0.89 -9.39 0.02
N MET A 366 -2.07 -9.01 -0.51
CA MET A 366 -2.52 -7.61 -0.51
C MET A 366 -2.65 -7.07 0.92
N LEU A 367 -3.17 -7.88 1.84
CA LEU A 367 -3.26 -7.53 3.25
C LEU A 367 -1.88 -7.38 3.90
N GLU A 368 -0.92 -8.25 3.58
CA GLU A 368 0.45 -8.14 4.10
C GLU A 368 1.15 -6.89 3.54
N ALA A 369 0.95 -6.56 2.25
CA ALA A 369 1.42 -5.33 1.64
C ALA A 369 0.87 -4.10 2.38
N SER A 370 -0.44 -4.06 2.64
CA SER A 370 -1.09 -2.96 3.38
C SER A 370 -0.51 -2.78 4.79
N LYS A 371 -0.22 -3.86 5.52
CA LYS A 371 0.44 -3.80 6.84
C LYS A 371 1.88 -3.27 6.78
N ARG A 372 2.46 -3.20 5.59
CA ARG A 372 3.80 -2.67 5.32
C ARG A 372 3.77 -1.35 4.55
N ASN A 373 2.69 -0.60 4.72
CA ASN A 373 2.48 0.71 4.10
C ASN A 373 2.43 0.71 2.56
N VAL A 374 2.05 -0.42 1.94
CA VAL A 374 1.89 -0.54 0.49
C VAL A 374 0.44 -0.91 0.17
N LEU A 375 -0.28 0.00 -0.45
CA LEU A 375 -1.65 -0.22 -0.87
C LEU A 375 -1.69 -0.69 -2.32
N VAL A 376 -2.21 -1.91 -2.54
CA VAL A 376 -2.37 -2.51 -3.86
C VAL A 376 -3.85 -2.55 -4.22
N LYS A 377 -4.27 -1.94 -5.33
CA LYS A 377 -5.67 -1.85 -5.75
C LYS A 377 -6.22 -3.13 -6.38
N GLY A 378 -5.36 -4.09 -6.72
CA GLY A 378 -5.81 -5.35 -7.31
C GLY A 378 -4.72 -6.40 -7.47
N GLY A 379 -5.12 -7.67 -7.47
CA GLY A 379 -4.18 -8.80 -7.56
C GLY A 379 -3.38 -8.84 -8.87
N LYS A 380 -3.92 -8.31 -9.96
CA LYS A 380 -3.22 -8.23 -11.25
C LYS A 380 -1.94 -7.40 -11.18
N TYR A 381 -1.91 -6.39 -10.29
CA TYR A 381 -0.75 -5.53 -10.11
C TYR A 381 0.38 -6.24 -9.37
N LEU A 382 0.07 -7.15 -8.44
CA LEU A 382 1.08 -8.01 -7.83
C LEU A 382 1.70 -8.97 -8.87
N GLU A 383 0.89 -9.47 -9.82
CA GLU A 383 1.39 -10.28 -10.93
C GLU A 383 2.31 -9.47 -11.84
N ALA A 384 1.89 -8.28 -12.24
CA ALA A 384 2.69 -7.39 -13.08
C ALA A 384 3.97 -6.92 -12.35
N ILE A 385 3.92 -6.62 -11.04
CA ILE A 385 5.12 -6.34 -10.24
C ILE A 385 6.11 -7.50 -10.27
N LYS A 386 5.65 -8.76 -10.19
CA LYS A 386 6.52 -9.95 -10.27
C LYS A 386 7.11 -10.12 -11.67
N ASP A 387 6.35 -9.82 -12.73
CA ASP A 387 6.78 -10.03 -14.11
C ASP A 387 7.56 -8.83 -14.69
N ALA A 388 7.52 -7.67 -14.04
CA ALA A 388 8.21 -6.47 -14.48
C ALA A 388 9.72 -6.68 -14.59
N ASP A 389 10.31 -6.16 -15.65
CA ASP A 389 11.73 -6.20 -15.92
C ASP A 389 12.35 -4.80 -16.04
N VAL A 390 11.51 -3.77 -16.22
CA VAL A 390 11.91 -2.36 -16.27
C VAL A 390 11.18 -1.55 -15.21
N ILE A 391 11.91 -0.70 -14.49
CA ILE A 391 11.35 0.29 -13.59
C ILE A 391 11.80 1.70 -13.98
N VAL A 392 10.87 2.60 -14.10
CA VAL A 392 11.07 4.00 -14.49
C VAL A 392 10.70 4.87 -13.30
N PHE A 393 11.60 5.74 -12.90
CA PHE A 393 11.39 6.70 -11.81
C PHE A 393 11.27 8.11 -12.36
N ASP A 394 10.32 8.88 -11.86
CA ASP A 394 10.48 10.32 -11.86
C ASP A 394 11.59 10.74 -10.88
N LYS A 395 12.22 11.89 -11.08
CA LYS A 395 13.26 12.36 -10.18
C LYS A 395 12.67 13.04 -8.94
N THR A 396 11.92 14.11 -9.15
CA THR A 396 11.51 15.04 -8.09
C THR A 396 10.42 14.44 -7.23
N GLY A 397 10.58 14.48 -5.89
CA GLY A 397 9.63 13.87 -4.95
C GLY A 397 9.64 12.33 -4.91
N THR A 398 10.23 11.68 -5.91
CA THR A 398 10.33 10.22 -6.00
C THR A 398 11.72 9.73 -5.56
N LEU A 399 12.76 10.07 -6.29
CA LEU A 399 14.15 9.76 -5.91
C LEU A 399 14.75 10.80 -4.96
N THR A 400 14.17 12.01 -4.92
CA THR A 400 14.56 13.12 -4.05
C THR A 400 13.52 13.35 -2.97
N ASN A 401 13.86 14.22 -2.00
CA ASN A 401 12.98 14.52 -0.86
C ASN A 401 11.93 15.61 -1.15
N ALA A 402 11.89 16.20 -2.36
CA ALA A 402 11.11 17.40 -2.71
C ALA A 402 11.32 18.57 -1.72
N ASN A 403 12.49 18.62 -1.10
CA ASN A 403 12.87 19.64 -0.14
C ASN A 403 14.23 20.23 -0.54
N PRO A 404 14.23 21.18 -1.49
CA PRO A 404 15.45 21.77 -1.99
C PRO A 404 16.25 22.46 -0.89
N THR A 405 17.56 22.44 -1.06
CA THR A 405 18.53 23.06 -0.15
C THR A 405 19.56 23.85 -0.91
N VAL A 406 20.15 24.86 -0.25
CA VAL A 406 21.27 25.63 -0.84
C VAL A 406 22.52 24.77 -0.86
N LYS A 407 23.04 24.51 -2.06
CA LYS A 407 24.28 23.77 -2.27
C LYS A 407 25.51 24.68 -2.17
N LYS A 408 25.45 25.83 -2.83
CA LYS A 408 26.57 26.79 -2.94
C LYS A 408 26.05 28.20 -3.12
N VAL A 409 26.73 29.17 -2.53
CA VAL A 409 26.50 30.59 -2.77
C VAL A 409 27.81 31.15 -3.30
N VAL A 410 27.78 31.73 -4.51
CA VAL A 410 28.93 32.32 -5.19
C VAL A 410 28.74 33.82 -5.24
N PRO A 411 29.46 34.59 -4.44
CA PRO A 411 29.39 36.05 -4.48
C PRO A 411 30.15 36.61 -5.69
N LEU A 412 29.64 37.73 -6.24
CA LEU A 412 30.19 38.43 -7.38
C LEU A 412 30.28 39.95 -7.08
N ASN A 413 31.01 40.68 -7.89
CA ASN A 413 31.05 42.13 -7.90
C ASN A 413 31.29 42.77 -6.51
N GLY A 414 32.15 42.15 -5.70
CA GLY A 414 32.61 42.68 -4.40
C GLY A 414 31.70 42.41 -3.21
N TYR A 415 30.61 41.66 -3.41
CA TYR A 415 29.76 41.19 -2.32
C TYR A 415 30.43 39.98 -1.61
N THR A 416 30.08 39.79 -0.35
CA THR A 416 30.49 38.59 0.40
C THR A 416 29.41 37.51 0.30
N ARG A 417 29.78 36.27 0.54
CA ARG A 417 28.86 35.13 0.54
C ARG A 417 27.67 35.35 1.50
N ASP A 418 27.98 35.85 2.69
CA ASP A 418 26.97 36.05 3.73
C ASP A 418 26.01 37.21 3.40
N GLU A 419 26.51 38.28 2.74
CA GLU A 419 25.66 39.36 2.26
C GLU A 419 24.70 38.85 1.18
N VAL A 420 25.19 38.08 0.19
CA VAL A 420 24.33 37.49 -0.86
C VAL A 420 23.25 36.66 -0.26
N LEU A 421 23.58 35.73 0.67
CA LEU A 421 22.61 34.84 1.28
C LEU A 421 21.63 35.59 2.17
N ARG A 422 22.07 36.58 2.95
CA ARG A 422 21.25 37.42 3.80
C ARG A 422 20.25 38.25 3.01
N ILE A 423 20.71 38.91 1.94
CA ILE A 423 19.85 39.74 1.08
C ILE A 423 18.86 38.84 0.35
N ALA A 424 19.28 37.73 -0.20
CA ALA A 424 18.41 36.77 -0.86
C ALA A 424 17.31 36.26 0.07
N ALA A 425 17.68 35.89 1.33
CA ALA A 425 16.71 35.44 2.33
C ALA A 425 15.71 36.55 2.71
N CYS A 426 16.16 37.79 2.84
CA CYS A 426 15.31 38.94 3.11
C CYS A 426 14.26 39.17 2.01
N LEU A 427 14.63 38.98 0.76
CA LEU A 427 13.70 39.17 -0.38
C LEU A 427 12.72 38.00 -0.50
N GLU A 428 13.18 36.77 -0.26
CA GLU A 428 12.40 35.55 -0.44
C GLU A 428 11.45 35.23 0.74
N GLU A 429 11.68 35.82 1.93
CA GLU A 429 10.88 35.51 3.13
C GLU A 429 9.39 35.82 2.98
N HIS A 430 9.05 36.81 2.12
CA HIS A 430 7.67 37.25 1.92
C HIS A 430 6.86 36.36 0.95
N PHE A 431 7.52 35.50 0.20
CA PHE A 431 6.89 34.64 -0.80
C PHE A 431 7.32 33.17 -0.63
N PRO A 432 6.76 32.47 0.37
CA PRO A 432 7.18 31.13 0.71
C PRO A 432 6.87 30.13 -0.41
N HIS A 433 7.90 29.74 -1.15
CA HIS A 433 7.90 28.60 -2.05
C HIS A 433 9.14 27.73 -1.78
N SER A 434 9.20 26.54 -2.34
CA SER A 434 10.22 25.56 -1.99
C SER A 434 11.67 26.08 -2.08
N VAL A 435 11.97 26.87 -3.11
CA VAL A 435 13.31 27.49 -3.30
C VAL A 435 13.53 28.63 -2.32
N ALA A 436 12.52 29.49 -2.11
CA ALA A 436 12.58 30.57 -1.12
C ALA A 436 12.85 30.02 0.28
N ASN A 437 12.09 28.99 0.66
CA ASN A 437 12.26 28.30 1.95
C ASN A 437 13.68 27.72 2.10
N ALA A 438 14.28 27.20 1.03
CA ALA A 438 15.66 26.70 1.05
C ALA A 438 16.65 27.83 1.40
N ILE A 439 16.52 28.99 0.76
CA ILE A 439 17.38 30.15 0.97
C ILE A 439 17.21 30.70 2.40
N VAL A 440 15.95 30.92 2.81
CA VAL A 440 15.60 31.45 4.14
C VAL A 440 16.07 30.51 5.25
N ASN A 441 15.82 29.20 5.12
CA ASN A 441 16.25 28.21 6.10
C ASN A 441 17.77 28.11 6.19
N GLN A 442 18.48 28.25 5.08
CA GLN A 442 19.96 28.25 5.09
C GLN A 442 20.49 29.49 5.83
N ALA A 443 19.93 30.68 5.56
CA ALA A 443 20.31 31.90 6.26
C ALA A 443 20.02 31.81 7.78
N LYS A 444 18.85 31.30 8.15
CA LYS A 444 18.50 31.05 9.58
C LYS A 444 19.44 30.07 10.26
N LYS A 445 19.81 28.98 9.57
CA LYS A 445 20.75 27.95 10.07
C LYS A 445 22.15 28.51 10.31
N GLU A 446 22.59 29.45 9.47
CA GLU A 446 23.88 30.13 9.61
C GLU A 446 23.83 31.34 10.56
N GLY A 447 22.68 31.67 11.12
CA GLY A 447 22.49 32.76 12.07
C GLY A 447 22.58 34.15 11.43
N LEU A 448 22.33 34.25 10.12
CA LEU A 448 22.30 35.51 9.38
C LEU A 448 20.99 36.20 9.65
N ILE A 449 20.97 37.08 10.65
CA ILE A 449 19.81 37.90 11.00
C ILE A 449 19.74 39.07 10.02
N HIS A 450 18.55 39.37 9.50
CA HIS A 450 18.28 40.57 8.73
C HIS A 450 17.15 41.38 9.37
N GLU A 451 17.23 42.69 9.29
CA GLU A 451 16.13 43.61 9.51
C GLU A 451 15.47 43.87 8.16
N GLU A 452 14.18 44.22 8.12
CA GLU A 452 13.50 44.60 6.88
C GLU A 452 14.11 45.86 6.29
N GLU A 453 15.02 45.69 5.33
CA GLU A 453 15.81 46.76 4.72
C GLU A 453 15.29 47.19 3.35
N HIS A 454 14.16 46.64 2.90
CA HIS A 454 13.62 46.89 1.55
C HIS A 454 12.28 47.66 1.57
N ALA A 455 11.98 48.28 0.42
CA ALA A 455 10.68 48.86 0.13
C ALA A 455 9.64 47.77 -0.16
N LYS A 456 8.43 48.18 -0.53
CA LYS A 456 7.37 47.22 -0.92
C LYS A 456 7.89 46.29 -2.02
N VAL A 457 7.81 44.99 -1.76
CA VAL A 457 8.25 43.94 -2.66
C VAL A 457 7.21 43.72 -3.77
N GLU A 458 7.64 43.68 -5.02
CA GLU A 458 6.80 43.33 -6.16
C GLU A 458 7.13 41.89 -6.59
N TYR A 459 6.15 41.00 -6.47
CA TYR A 459 6.24 39.62 -6.95
C TYR A 459 5.82 39.54 -8.42
N ILE A 460 6.72 39.03 -9.26
CA ILE A 460 6.45 38.82 -10.68
C ILE A 460 6.21 37.34 -10.87
N ILE A 461 4.94 36.94 -11.09
CA ILE A 461 4.49 35.56 -11.16
C ILE A 461 5.35 34.75 -12.15
N ALA A 462 5.89 33.63 -11.71
CA ALA A 462 6.73 32.68 -12.44
C ALA A 462 8.14 33.18 -12.84
N HIS A 463 8.54 34.41 -12.49
CA HIS A 463 9.81 34.99 -12.91
C HIS A 463 10.76 35.26 -11.72
N GLY A 464 10.29 35.99 -10.71
CA GLY A 464 11.12 36.34 -9.57
C GLY A 464 10.54 37.46 -8.72
N ILE A 465 11.39 38.10 -7.94
CA ILE A 465 11.04 39.17 -7.03
C ILE A 465 11.85 40.41 -7.39
N ALA A 466 11.18 41.56 -7.46
CA ALA A 466 11.80 42.88 -7.65
C ALA A 466 11.45 43.79 -6.46
N THR A 467 12.42 44.58 -5.99
CA THR A 467 12.25 45.58 -4.95
C THR A 467 13.28 46.67 -5.03
N SER A 468 13.22 47.63 -4.11
CA SER A 468 14.28 48.61 -3.90
C SER A 468 14.96 48.38 -2.55
N LEU A 469 16.26 48.15 -2.58
CA LEU A 469 17.14 47.97 -1.40
C LEU A 469 18.04 49.20 -1.30
N TYR A 470 17.95 49.97 -0.24
CA TYR A 470 18.71 51.23 -0.06
C TYR A 470 18.61 52.21 -1.23
N GLY A 471 17.45 52.29 -1.90
CA GLY A 471 17.24 53.12 -3.06
C GLY A 471 17.80 52.60 -4.39
N LYS A 472 18.37 51.37 -4.40
CA LYS A 472 18.84 50.68 -5.58
C LYS A 472 17.86 49.57 -5.94
N ARG A 473 17.67 49.31 -7.23
CA ARG A 473 16.83 48.17 -7.69
C ARG A 473 17.53 46.85 -7.33
N ALA A 474 16.83 46.00 -6.63
CA ALA A 474 17.27 44.65 -6.28
C ALA A 474 16.29 43.65 -6.86
N ILE A 475 16.78 42.61 -7.51
CA ILE A 475 15.99 41.51 -8.09
C ILE A 475 16.61 40.18 -7.74
N ILE A 476 15.73 39.20 -7.54
CA ILE A 476 16.12 37.80 -7.34
C ILE A 476 15.20 36.90 -8.17
N GLY A 477 15.77 35.95 -8.93
CA GLY A 477 14.98 35.06 -9.76
C GLY A 477 15.78 34.17 -10.68
N SER A 478 15.11 33.64 -11.71
CA SER A 478 15.66 32.76 -12.72
C SER A 478 16.62 33.44 -13.70
N ASP A 479 17.35 32.63 -14.49
CA ASP A 479 18.20 33.10 -15.60
C ASP A 479 17.43 34.03 -16.57
N HIS A 480 16.26 33.55 -17.05
CA HIS A 480 15.39 34.29 -17.95
C HIS A 480 14.97 35.65 -17.36
N PHE A 481 14.55 35.64 -16.09
CA PHE A 481 14.11 36.89 -15.44
C PHE A 481 15.22 37.93 -15.33
N VAL A 482 16.42 37.52 -14.90
CA VAL A 482 17.51 38.46 -14.64
C VAL A 482 18.16 38.94 -15.93
N PHE A 483 18.41 38.07 -16.91
CA PHE A 483 19.16 38.42 -18.11
C PHE A 483 18.31 38.83 -19.32
N GLU A 484 17.09 38.23 -19.47
CA GLU A 484 16.25 38.54 -20.62
C GLU A 484 15.18 39.59 -20.28
N ASP A 485 14.41 39.42 -19.19
CA ASP A 485 13.34 40.37 -18.84
C ASP A 485 13.89 41.68 -18.27
N GLU A 486 14.83 41.61 -17.33
CA GLU A 486 15.44 42.81 -16.70
C GLU A 486 16.68 43.32 -17.43
N GLY A 487 17.19 42.57 -18.42
CA GLY A 487 18.24 43.01 -19.33
C GLY A 487 19.61 43.22 -18.68
N ILE A 488 19.91 42.51 -17.60
CA ILE A 488 21.22 42.61 -16.94
C ILE A 488 22.29 41.94 -17.82
N GLU A 489 23.43 42.61 -17.95
CA GLU A 489 24.52 42.12 -18.80
C GLU A 489 25.15 40.83 -18.27
N ARG A 490 25.21 39.80 -19.11
CA ARG A 490 25.82 38.51 -18.83
C ARG A 490 27.31 38.55 -19.19
N THR A 491 28.16 38.64 -18.17
CA THR A 491 29.62 38.72 -18.35
C THR A 491 30.25 37.33 -18.44
N LYS A 492 31.46 37.23 -18.98
CA LYS A 492 32.23 35.96 -19.06
C LYS A 492 32.45 35.33 -17.70
N ASP A 493 32.69 36.12 -16.66
CA ASP A 493 32.90 35.66 -15.30
C ASP A 493 31.64 34.96 -14.75
N ILE A 494 30.42 35.49 -15.09
CA ILE A 494 29.16 34.87 -14.74
C ILE A 494 28.98 33.54 -15.46
N ASP A 495 29.30 33.46 -16.77
CA ASP A 495 29.25 32.21 -17.54
C ASP A 495 30.18 31.13 -16.99
N ASP A 496 31.37 31.50 -16.55
CA ASP A 496 32.34 30.55 -15.98
C ASP A 496 31.82 30.02 -14.62
N VAL A 497 31.18 30.85 -13.80
CA VAL A 497 30.57 30.44 -12.54
C VAL A 497 29.36 29.54 -12.82
N ILE A 498 28.51 29.87 -13.77
CA ILE A 498 27.37 29.03 -14.16
C ILE A 498 27.86 27.64 -14.55
N ARG A 499 28.82 27.55 -15.48
CA ARG A 499 29.43 26.28 -15.91
C ARG A 499 30.02 25.49 -14.75
N SER A 500 30.71 26.17 -13.80
CA SER A 500 31.23 25.52 -12.61
C SER A 500 30.14 24.91 -11.76
N CYS A 501 29.06 25.64 -11.50
CA CYS A 501 27.91 25.17 -10.73
C CYS A 501 27.19 24.00 -11.43
N GLU A 502 27.00 24.07 -12.74
CA GLU A 502 26.41 23.00 -13.56
C GLU A 502 27.27 21.73 -13.52
N ASN A 503 28.58 21.86 -13.68
CA ASN A 503 29.51 20.73 -13.59
C ASN A 503 29.55 20.06 -12.20
N GLU A 504 29.24 20.83 -11.15
CA GLU A 504 29.11 20.34 -9.78
C GLU A 504 27.72 19.69 -9.51
N GLY A 505 26.86 19.62 -10.53
CA GLY A 505 25.50 19.04 -10.43
C GLY A 505 24.54 19.98 -9.69
N ALA A 506 24.53 21.27 -10.02
CA ALA A 506 23.52 22.21 -9.58
C ALA A 506 22.16 21.84 -10.19
N GLY A 507 21.11 21.78 -9.36
CA GLY A 507 19.74 21.57 -9.86
C GLY A 507 19.17 22.82 -10.50
N SER A 508 19.14 23.90 -9.75
CA SER A 508 18.65 25.22 -10.21
C SER A 508 19.58 26.33 -9.74
N LEU A 509 19.75 27.35 -10.57
CA LEU A 509 20.52 28.53 -10.22
C LEU A 509 19.56 29.72 -10.03
N ILE A 510 19.72 30.41 -8.91
CA ILE A 510 18.99 31.63 -8.58
C ILE A 510 20.01 32.78 -8.59
N TYR A 511 19.65 33.86 -9.27
CA TYR A 511 20.49 35.01 -9.46
C TYR A 511 19.99 36.17 -8.62
N LEU A 512 20.85 36.74 -7.79
CA LEU A 512 20.62 37.99 -7.08
C LEU A 512 21.36 39.10 -7.82
N ALA A 513 20.62 40.15 -8.25
CA ALA A 513 21.24 41.31 -8.85
C ALA A 513 20.79 42.58 -8.13
N ILE A 514 21.73 43.52 -8.01
CA ILE A 514 21.55 44.84 -7.35
C ILE A 514 22.18 45.90 -8.23
N ASP A 515 21.44 46.97 -8.48
CA ASP A 515 21.90 48.13 -9.27
C ASP A 515 22.42 47.72 -10.67
N ASN A 516 21.66 46.85 -11.37
CA ASN A 516 21.97 46.31 -12.71
C ASN A 516 23.26 45.44 -12.78
N GLN A 517 23.73 44.92 -11.65
CA GLN A 517 24.88 44.01 -11.61
C GLN A 517 24.53 42.76 -10.79
N VAL A 518 24.98 41.61 -11.26
CA VAL A 518 24.79 40.34 -10.50
C VAL A 518 25.64 40.37 -9.24
N ALA A 519 25.00 40.42 -8.08
CA ALA A 519 25.64 40.39 -6.76
C ALA A 519 26.07 38.99 -6.36
N GLY A 520 25.37 37.96 -6.83
CA GLY A 520 25.75 36.56 -6.56
C GLY A 520 24.79 35.54 -7.18
N ILE A 521 25.27 34.31 -7.19
CA ILE A 521 24.54 33.14 -7.72
C ILE A 521 24.36 32.14 -6.60
N ILE A 522 23.13 31.65 -6.40
CA ILE A 522 22.79 30.66 -5.39
C ILE A 522 22.41 29.38 -6.12
N SER A 523 23.18 28.31 -5.87
CA SER A 523 22.93 26.98 -6.40
C SER A 523 22.02 26.22 -5.45
N ILE A 524 20.90 25.77 -5.96
CA ILE A 524 19.90 25.00 -5.23
C ILE A 524 19.92 23.56 -5.77
N TYR A 525 19.80 22.58 -4.89
CA TYR A 525 19.65 21.17 -5.26
C TYR A 525 18.62 20.48 -4.36
N ASP A 526 17.97 19.47 -4.89
CA ASP A 526 17.04 18.63 -4.12
C ASP A 526 17.77 17.34 -3.74
N PRO A 527 18.02 17.11 -2.44
CA PRO A 527 18.85 15.97 -2.00
C PRO A 527 18.12 14.64 -2.29
N LEU A 528 18.91 13.67 -2.76
CA LEU A 528 18.46 12.31 -2.96
C LEU A 528 18.02 11.68 -1.63
N LYS A 529 17.03 10.80 -1.69
CA LYS A 529 16.64 9.97 -0.54
C LYS A 529 17.79 9.07 -0.14
N VAL A 530 18.07 8.98 1.15
CA VAL A 530 19.22 8.24 1.69
C VAL A 530 19.21 6.77 1.27
N GLU A 531 18.01 6.18 1.20
CA GLU A 531 17.80 4.80 0.83
C GLU A 531 17.79 4.53 -0.68
N ALA A 532 17.75 5.57 -1.54
CA ALA A 532 17.52 5.42 -2.98
C ALA A 532 18.53 4.48 -3.65
N LYS A 533 19.82 4.70 -3.39
CA LYS A 533 20.89 3.86 -3.97
C LYS A 533 20.78 2.40 -3.56
N GLN A 534 20.50 2.13 -2.28
CA GLN A 534 20.37 0.77 -1.78
C GLN A 534 19.08 0.10 -2.31
N ALA A 535 17.98 0.85 -2.40
CA ALA A 535 16.72 0.35 -2.93
C ALA A 535 16.86 -0.04 -4.41
N ILE A 536 17.52 0.79 -5.23
CA ILE A 536 17.79 0.51 -6.65
C ILE A 536 18.67 -0.75 -6.78
N HIS A 537 19.75 -0.83 -6.02
CA HIS A 537 20.61 -2.03 -6.01
C HIS A 537 19.82 -3.29 -5.68
N ASN A 538 18.98 -3.25 -4.65
CA ASN A 538 18.14 -4.36 -4.25
C ASN A 538 17.11 -4.75 -5.32
N LEU A 539 16.50 -3.76 -6.01
CA LEU A 539 15.58 -4.01 -7.12
C LEU A 539 16.28 -4.72 -8.30
N LYS A 540 17.50 -4.30 -8.65
CA LYS A 540 18.33 -4.99 -9.66
C LYS A 540 18.62 -6.44 -9.25
N THR A 541 18.97 -6.70 -7.98
CA THR A 541 19.19 -8.08 -7.47
C THR A 541 17.93 -8.94 -7.48
N LEU A 542 16.75 -8.31 -7.40
CA LEU A 542 15.43 -8.98 -7.53
C LEU A 542 14.95 -9.10 -8.99
N GLY A 543 15.84 -8.92 -9.97
CA GLY A 543 15.59 -9.21 -11.37
C GLY A 543 15.03 -8.04 -12.21
N MET A 544 15.16 -6.79 -11.75
CA MET A 544 14.96 -5.63 -12.62
C MET A 544 16.16 -5.52 -13.56
N THR A 545 15.93 -5.66 -14.86
CA THR A 545 16.99 -5.64 -15.87
C THR A 545 17.39 -4.23 -16.26
N LYS A 546 16.49 -3.27 -16.10
CA LYS A 546 16.72 -1.87 -16.44
C LYS A 546 16.03 -0.93 -15.45
N VAL A 547 16.81 0.01 -14.89
CA VAL A 547 16.31 1.07 -14.01
C VAL A 547 16.59 2.41 -14.68
N VAL A 548 15.54 3.18 -14.92
CA VAL A 548 15.58 4.41 -15.71
C VAL A 548 15.08 5.59 -14.88
N MET A 549 15.62 6.76 -15.10
CA MET A 549 15.11 8.03 -14.55
C MET A 549 14.64 8.94 -15.68
N LEU A 550 13.46 9.52 -15.51
CA LEU A 550 12.94 10.59 -16.35
C LEU A 550 12.89 11.90 -15.55
N THR A 551 13.35 12.99 -16.11
CA THR A 551 13.35 14.29 -15.44
C THR A 551 13.23 15.45 -16.42
N GLY A 552 12.58 16.54 -15.98
CA GLY A 552 12.58 17.81 -16.70
C GLY A 552 13.88 18.62 -16.56
N ASP A 553 14.81 18.20 -15.67
CA ASP A 553 16.07 18.89 -15.44
C ASP A 553 17.01 18.82 -16.65
N CYS A 554 18.04 19.66 -16.63
CA CYS A 554 19.10 19.64 -17.63
C CYS A 554 19.94 18.36 -17.58
N ASP A 555 20.58 18.03 -18.69
CA ASP A 555 21.34 16.78 -18.86
C ASP A 555 22.46 16.61 -17.83
N SER A 556 23.18 17.68 -17.48
CA SER A 556 24.27 17.64 -16.50
C SER A 556 23.78 17.21 -15.10
N ALA A 557 22.66 17.76 -14.65
CA ALA A 557 22.06 17.40 -13.37
C ALA A 557 21.50 15.96 -13.38
N ALA A 558 20.83 15.58 -14.44
CA ALA A 558 20.30 14.23 -14.62
C ALA A 558 21.41 13.17 -14.66
N LYS A 559 22.50 13.44 -15.37
CA LYS A 559 23.67 12.58 -15.45
C LYS A 559 24.37 12.38 -14.11
N ALA A 560 24.49 13.43 -13.31
CA ALA A 560 25.10 13.35 -11.98
C ALA A 560 24.27 12.41 -11.07
N VAL A 561 22.96 12.55 -11.05
CA VAL A 561 22.05 11.69 -10.28
C VAL A 561 22.08 10.25 -10.78
N ALA A 562 22.04 10.04 -12.09
CA ALA A 562 22.10 8.71 -12.67
C ALA A 562 23.40 7.97 -12.30
N HIS A 563 24.52 8.65 -12.32
CA HIS A 563 25.81 8.10 -11.92
C HIS A 563 25.86 7.80 -10.41
N GLU A 564 25.34 8.70 -9.57
CA GLU A 564 25.34 8.52 -8.10
C GLU A 564 24.48 7.32 -7.68
N LEU A 565 23.32 7.12 -8.32
CA LEU A 565 22.38 6.04 -8.05
C LEU A 565 22.68 4.75 -8.83
N ASP A 566 23.68 4.74 -9.71
CA ASP A 566 23.99 3.60 -10.58
C ASP A 566 22.80 3.16 -11.45
N LEU A 567 22.15 4.13 -12.11
CA LEU A 567 21.03 3.87 -13.02
C LEU A 567 21.55 3.35 -14.37
N ASP A 568 20.70 2.56 -15.05
CA ASP A 568 21.05 1.97 -16.36
C ASP A 568 20.83 2.94 -17.52
N ASP A 569 19.87 3.87 -17.36
CA ASP A 569 19.54 4.89 -18.36
C ASP A 569 18.89 6.11 -17.69
N TYR A 570 18.91 7.26 -18.37
CA TYR A 570 18.18 8.45 -17.96
C TYR A 570 17.75 9.26 -19.17
N ARG A 571 16.70 10.09 -19.00
CA ARG A 571 16.26 11.09 -19.96
C ARG A 571 16.10 12.41 -19.26
N ALA A 572 16.77 13.42 -19.78
CA ALA A 572 16.76 14.80 -19.28
C ALA A 572 15.86 15.69 -20.16
N SER A 573 15.44 16.83 -19.63
CA SER A 573 14.60 17.83 -20.32
C SER A 573 13.34 17.24 -20.96
N VAL A 574 12.70 16.27 -20.26
CA VAL A 574 11.54 15.51 -20.76
C VAL A 574 10.25 16.20 -20.35
N LEU A 575 9.37 16.48 -21.30
CA LEU A 575 8.00 16.95 -21.05
C LEU A 575 7.08 15.80 -20.59
N PRO A 576 5.94 16.08 -19.95
CA PRO A 576 5.01 15.05 -19.49
C PRO A 576 4.56 14.06 -20.57
N GLU A 577 4.29 14.55 -21.78
CA GLU A 577 3.87 13.74 -22.93
C GLU A 577 5.00 12.83 -23.41
N ASP A 578 6.24 13.33 -23.42
CA ASP A 578 7.41 12.55 -23.82
C ASP A 578 7.72 11.42 -22.82
N LYS A 579 7.42 11.62 -21.52
CA LYS A 579 7.52 10.55 -20.52
C LYS A 579 6.61 9.38 -20.88
N ALA A 580 5.36 9.65 -21.24
CA ALA A 580 4.40 8.64 -21.66
C ALA A 580 4.84 7.92 -22.95
N ALA A 581 5.34 8.68 -23.95
CA ALA A 581 5.86 8.13 -25.19
C ALA A 581 7.06 7.20 -24.97
N TYR A 582 7.95 7.55 -24.03
CA TYR A 582 9.10 6.71 -23.69
C TYR A 582 8.66 5.39 -23.02
N ILE A 583 7.67 5.42 -22.12
CA ILE A 583 7.11 4.21 -21.50
C ILE A 583 6.45 3.34 -22.57
N GLN A 584 5.67 3.93 -23.47
CA GLN A 584 5.04 3.19 -24.58
C GLN A 584 6.09 2.52 -25.48
N MET A 585 7.17 3.20 -25.78
CA MET A 585 8.29 2.63 -26.55
C MET A 585 8.90 1.39 -25.86
N LEU A 586 9.08 1.44 -24.53
CA LEU A 586 9.59 0.27 -23.77
C LEU A 586 8.60 -0.90 -23.83
N LYS A 587 7.30 -0.63 -23.72
CA LYS A 587 6.25 -1.65 -23.83
C LYS A 587 6.19 -2.26 -25.22
N ASP A 588 6.34 -1.45 -26.28
CA ASP A 588 6.38 -1.92 -27.67
C ASP A 588 7.62 -2.82 -27.95
N GLN A 589 8.68 -2.64 -27.16
CA GLN A 589 9.86 -3.53 -27.17
C GLN A 589 9.62 -4.85 -26.41
N GLY A 590 8.46 -5.02 -25.78
CA GLY A 590 8.06 -6.23 -25.06
C GLY A 590 8.42 -6.23 -23.57
N HIS A 591 8.83 -5.08 -23.02
CA HIS A 591 9.09 -4.94 -21.59
C HIS A 591 7.80 -4.78 -20.78
N THR A 592 7.81 -5.27 -19.56
CA THR A 592 6.78 -4.97 -18.55
C THR A 592 7.29 -3.86 -17.64
N VAL A 593 6.65 -2.70 -17.73
CA VAL A 593 7.16 -1.45 -17.19
C VAL A 593 6.42 -1.02 -15.93
N ILE A 594 7.16 -0.76 -14.86
CA ILE A 594 6.69 -0.05 -13.66
C ILE A 594 7.04 1.42 -13.81
N MET A 595 6.09 2.33 -13.60
CA MET A 595 6.34 3.76 -13.44
C MET A 595 6.10 4.18 -11.99
N VAL A 596 7.09 4.88 -11.41
CA VAL A 596 7.01 5.45 -10.06
C VAL A 596 7.11 6.97 -10.17
N GLY A 597 6.08 7.66 -9.71
CA GLY A 597 6.02 9.13 -9.77
C GLY A 597 5.19 9.73 -8.63
N ASP A 598 5.25 11.05 -8.47
CA ASP A 598 4.58 11.77 -7.39
C ASP A 598 3.62 12.86 -7.88
N GLY A 599 3.71 13.32 -9.11
CA GLY A 599 3.08 14.54 -9.60
C GLY A 599 1.94 14.36 -10.59
N ILE A 600 1.20 15.46 -10.77
CA ILE A 600 0.18 15.60 -11.82
C ILE A 600 0.84 15.47 -13.21
N ASN A 601 2.08 15.95 -13.32
CA ASN A 601 2.87 15.90 -14.55
C ASN A 601 3.19 14.47 -15.00
N ASP A 602 3.17 13.50 -14.09
CA ASP A 602 3.45 12.10 -14.39
C ASP A 602 2.19 11.30 -14.76
N THR A 603 1.01 11.91 -14.65
CA THR A 603 -0.29 11.26 -14.92
C THR A 603 -0.33 10.54 -16.28
N PRO A 604 0.12 11.12 -17.41
CA PRO A 604 0.15 10.41 -18.68
C PRO A 604 1.10 9.20 -18.66
N ALA A 605 2.25 9.33 -18.00
CA ALA A 605 3.24 8.26 -17.86
C ALA A 605 2.72 7.13 -16.96
N LEU A 606 2.13 7.47 -15.80
CA LEU A 606 1.52 6.53 -14.87
C LEU A 606 0.41 5.72 -15.55
N SER A 607 -0.46 6.37 -16.33
CA SER A 607 -1.57 5.70 -17.03
C SER A 607 -1.10 4.79 -18.18
N THR A 608 0.08 5.03 -18.73
CA THR A 608 0.65 4.25 -19.85
C THR A 608 1.39 2.99 -19.38
N ALA A 609 1.95 3.01 -18.17
CA ALA A 609 2.71 1.90 -17.61
C ALA A 609 1.85 0.63 -17.38
N ASP A 610 2.49 -0.55 -17.25
CA ASP A 610 1.79 -1.78 -16.87
C ASP A 610 1.43 -1.78 -15.38
N VAL A 611 2.25 -1.11 -14.57
CA VAL A 611 1.97 -0.81 -13.16
C VAL A 611 2.40 0.61 -12.86
N SER A 612 1.47 1.38 -12.33
CA SER A 612 1.71 2.73 -11.83
C SER A 612 1.81 2.73 -10.31
N ILE A 613 2.83 3.38 -9.78
CA ILE A 613 3.08 3.50 -8.35
C ILE A 613 3.19 4.97 -7.97
N SER A 614 2.37 5.40 -7.03
CA SER A 614 2.44 6.75 -6.43
C SER A 614 3.07 6.72 -5.05
N MET A 615 3.79 7.79 -4.70
CA MET A 615 4.33 8.03 -3.37
C MET A 615 3.24 8.63 -2.45
N GLN A 616 3.46 8.64 -1.12
CA GLN A 616 2.52 9.25 -0.16
C GLN A 616 2.31 10.75 -0.44
N ASP A 617 3.39 11.44 -0.73
CA ASP A 617 3.40 12.90 -0.94
C ASP A 617 2.92 13.28 -2.36
N SER A 618 2.46 12.30 -3.15
CA SER A 618 1.91 12.52 -4.49
C SER A 618 0.59 13.27 -4.46
N SER A 619 0.29 13.96 -5.57
CA SER A 619 -1.02 14.58 -5.77
C SER A 619 -2.16 13.55 -5.68
N ASP A 620 -3.35 14.01 -5.30
CA ASP A 620 -4.54 13.16 -5.22
C ASP A 620 -4.86 12.48 -6.54
N LEU A 621 -4.72 13.20 -7.64
CA LEU A 621 -4.95 12.67 -8.97
C LEU A 621 -3.98 11.52 -9.28
N ALA A 622 -2.68 11.70 -8.96
CA ALA A 622 -1.69 10.64 -9.13
C ALA A 622 -2.00 9.43 -8.25
N ARG A 623 -2.41 9.64 -6.99
CA ARG A 623 -2.81 8.54 -6.09
C ARG A 623 -4.09 7.84 -6.54
N GLU A 624 -5.05 8.59 -7.12
CA GLU A 624 -6.30 8.00 -7.62
C GLU A 624 -6.06 7.15 -8.87
N LEU A 625 -5.17 7.58 -9.75
CA LEU A 625 -4.85 6.89 -10.98
C LEU A 625 -3.86 5.74 -10.78
N ALA A 626 -2.95 5.85 -9.81
CA ALA A 626 -1.96 4.82 -9.56
C ALA A 626 -2.60 3.50 -9.11
N ASP A 627 -2.05 2.40 -9.59
CA ASP A 627 -2.46 1.03 -9.27
C ASP A 627 -2.00 0.60 -7.87
N ILE A 628 -0.90 1.20 -7.43
CA ILE A 628 -0.29 0.95 -6.12
C ILE A 628 0.11 2.30 -5.50
N THR A 629 -0.14 2.45 -4.20
CA THR A 629 0.27 3.64 -3.44
C THR A 629 1.19 3.24 -2.30
N LEU A 630 2.34 3.88 -2.20
CA LEU A 630 3.23 3.76 -1.04
C LEU A 630 2.76 4.77 0.03
N VAL A 631 2.37 4.27 1.21
CA VAL A 631 1.83 5.09 2.31
C VAL A 631 2.95 5.79 3.09
N SER A 632 4.19 5.44 2.88
CA SER A 632 5.35 6.22 3.28
C SER A 632 6.17 6.56 2.04
N SER A 633 6.90 7.65 2.07
CA SER A 633 7.75 8.04 0.94
C SER A 633 9.08 7.26 0.88
N ASN A 634 9.11 6.02 1.40
CA ASN A 634 10.32 5.20 1.50
C ASN A 634 10.45 4.20 0.34
N LEU A 635 11.50 4.31 -0.45
CA LEU A 635 11.75 3.46 -1.61
C LEU A 635 12.00 1.97 -1.27
N ASN A 636 12.35 1.64 -0.03
CA ASN A 636 12.47 0.24 0.38
C ASN A 636 11.14 -0.51 0.33
N GLU A 637 10.00 0.19 0.37
CA GLU A 637 8.68 -0.43 0.19
C GLU A 637 8.52 -1.07 -1.19
N LEU A 638 9.16 -0.52 -2.24
CA LEU A 638 9.20 -1.14 -3.57
C LEU A 638 9.93 -2.48 -3.55
N VAL A 639 11.03 -2.56 -2.81
CA VAL A 639 11.81 -3.80 -2.65
C VAL A 639 10.99 -4.85 -1.91
N ILE A 640 10.29 -4.43 -0.85
CA ILE A 640 9.38 -5.27 -0.07
C ILE A 640 8.25 -5.78 -0.95
N LEU A 641 7.62 -4.90 -1.72
CA LEU A 641 6.54 -5.23 -2.65
C LEU A 641 6.98 -6.25 -3.70
N ARG A 642 8.14 -6.03 -4.32
CA ARG A 642 8.70 -6.96 -5.32
C ARG A 642 8.94 -8.34 -4.73
N ARG A 643 9.58 -8.42 -3.56
CA ARG A 643 9.84 -9.69 -2.86
C ARG A 643 8.56 -10.39 -2.46
N LEU A 644 7.58 -9.65 -1.95
CA LEU A 644 6.26 -10.17 -1.58
C LEU A 644 5.56 -10.78 -2.80
N ALA A 645 5.56 -10.07 -3.93
CA ALA A 645 4.98 -10.55 -5.17
C ALA A 645 5.67 -11.84 -5.65
N MET A 646 6.99 -11.90 -5.68
CA MET A 646 7.74 -13.11 -6.07
C MET A 646 7.39 -14.31 -5.18
N ASN A 647 7.41 -14.14 -3.85
CA ASN A 647 7.11 -15.20 -2.88
C ASN A 647 5.64 -15.66 -2.95
N LEU A 648 4.71 -14.74 -3.23
CA LEU A 648 3.30 -15.07 -3.47
C LEU A 648 3.16 -16.07 -4.61
N PHE A 649 3.73 -15.75 -5.78
CA PHE A 649 3.58 -16.58 -6.98
C PHE A 649 4.34 -17.90 -6.86
N GLU A 650 5.49 -17.91 -6.20
CA GLU A 650 6.20 -19.15 -5.88
C GLU A 650 5.33 -20.09 -5.02
N ARG A 651 4.68 -19.56 -3.98
CA ARG A 651 3.75 -20.32 -3.12
C ARG A 651 2.54 -20.82 -3.89
N ILE A 652 1.94 -20.00 -4.77
CA ILE A 652 0.82 -20.42 -5.62
C ILE A 652 1.24 -21.60 -6.50
N HIS A 653 2.38 -21.55 -7.16
CA HIS A 653 2.88 -22.63 -7.99
C HIS A 653 3.23 -23.90 -7.18
N ALA A 654 3.78 -23.73 -5.98
CA ALA A 654 4.03 -24.88 -5.07
C ALA A 654 2.73 -25.56 -4.65
N ASN A 655 1.70 -24.76 -4.31
CA ASN A 655 0.38 -25.27 -3.97
C ASN A 655 -0.24 -26.03 -5.16
N TYR A 656 -0.14 -25.53 -6.39
CA TYR A 656 -0.66 -26.21 -7.58
C TYR A 656 0.01 -27.57 -7.78
N ARG A 657 1.34 -27.63 -7.67
CA ARG A 657 2.08 -28.92 -7.77
C ARG A 657 1.62 -29.91 -6.71
N PHE A 658 1.44 -29.44 -5.48
CA PHE A 658 0.94 -30.28 -4.38
C PHE A 658 -0.48 -30.77 -4.64
N ILE A 659 -1.41 -29.87 -5.03
CA ILE A 659 -2.81 -30.21 -5.32
C ILE A 659 -2.88 -31.29 -6.41
N VAL A 660 -2.16 -31.10 -7.50
CA VAL A 660 -2.15 -32.06 -8.62
C VAL A 660 -1.60 -33.41 -8.17
N ALA A 661 -0.46 -33.45 -7.49
CA ALA A 661 0.16 -34.69 -7.05
C ALA A 661 -0.71 -35.45 -6.04
N PHE A 662 -1.22 -34.73 -5.02
CA PHE A 662 -2.02 -35.31 -3.96
C PHE A 662 -3.36 -35.82 -4.47
N ASN A 663 -4.10 -35.02 -5.25
CA ASN A 663 -5.41 -35.40 -5.77
C ASN A 663 -5.30 -36.55 -6.79
N SER A 664 -4.28 -36.56 -7.65
CA SER A 664 -4.02 -37.68 -8.56
C SER A 664 -3.75 -38.97 -7.79
N SER A 665 -3.01 -38.91 -6.68
CA SER A 665 -2.78 -40.06 -5.81
C SER A 665 -4.07 -40.57 -5.18
N LEU A 666 -4.93 -39.69 -4.71
CA LEU A 666 -6.24 -40.03 -4.14
C LEU A 666 -7.15 -40.73 -5.18
N ILE A 667 -7.18 -40.17 -6.43
CA ILE A 667 -7.93 -40.77 -7.53
C ILE A 667 -7.41 -42.19 -7.83
N GLY A 668 -6.10 -42.36 -7.94
CA GLY A 668 -5.48 -43.65 -8.18
C GLY A 668 -5.82 -44.70 -7.09
N LEU A 669 -5.68 -44.31 -5.82
CA LEU A 669 -6.01 -45.18 -4.70
C LEU A 669 -7.50 -45.52 -4.62
N GLY A 670 -8.38 -44.58 -4.94
CA GLY A 670 -9.82 -44.79 -5.02
C GLY A 670 -10.21 -45.72 -6.18
N ALA A 671 -9.65 -45.52 -7.37
CA ALA A 671 -9.88 -46.38 -8.54
C ALA A 671 -9.40 -47.82 -8.32
N LEU A 672 -8.28 -48.00 -7.65
CA LEU A 672 -7.79 -49.35 -7.23
C LEU A 672 -8.66 -49.97 -6.16
N GLY A 673 -9.57 -49.22 -5.52
CA GLY A 673 -10.42 -49.69 -4.42
C GLY A 673 -9.71 -49.81 -3.07
N LEU A 674 -8.52 -49.23 -2.94
CA LEU A 674 -7.74 -49.15 -1.70
C LEU A 674 -8.29 -48.14 -0.70
N MET A 675 -9.08 -47.16 -1.20
CA MET A 675 -9.76 -46.17 -0.41
C MET A 675 -11.26 -46.13 -0.70
N SER A 676 -12.06 -45.88 0.34
CA SER A 676 -13.50 -45.67 0.17
C SER A 676 -13.80 -44.24 -0.33
N PRO A 677 -14.93 -43.99 -1.06
CA PRO A 677 -15.30 -42.62 -1.48
C PRO A 677 -15.37 -41.60 -0.33
N ASN A 678 -15.82 -42.04 0.86
CA ASN A 678 -15.86 -41.18 2.05
C ASN A 678 -14.45 -40.78 2.52
N THR A 679 -13.51 -41.72 2.54
CA THR A 679 -12.11 -41.47 2.95
C THR A 679 -11.43 -40.53 1.93
N THR A 680 -11.64 -40.81 0.65
CA THR A 680 -11.11 -39.99 -0.45
C THR A 680 -11.62 -38.55 -0.36
N SER A 681 -12.94 -38.39 -0.18
CA SER A 681 -13.57 -37.06 -0.01
C SER A 681 -13.07 -36.33 1.24
N LEU A 682 -12.91 -37.03 2.37
CA LEU A 682 -12.43 -36.45 3.62
C LEU A 682 -10.99 -35.95 3.49
N LEU A 683 -10.10 -36.75 2.88
CA LEU A 683 -8.69 -36.39 2.69
C LEU A 683 -8.56 -35.23 1.68
N HIS A 684 -9.31 -35.27 0.57
CA HIS A 684 -9.36 -34.21 -0.42
C HIS A 684 -9.74 -32.87 0.22
N ASN A 685 -10.89 -32.84 0.90
CA ASN A 685 -11.37 -31.61 1.53
C ASN A 685 -10.46 -31.14 2.68
N GLY A 686 -9.92 -32.10 3.47
CA GLY A 686 -8.93 -31.81 4.52
C GLY A 686 -7.66 -31.15 3.95
N SER A 687 -7.16 -31.63 2.80
CA SER A 687 -6.01 -31.01 2.11
C SER A 687 -6.34 -29.62 1.59
N THR A 688 -7.52 -29.40 1.03
CA THR A 688 -7.99 -28.08 0.57
C THR A 688 -7.98 -27.06 1.71
N PHE A 689 -8.49 -27.44 2.89
CA PHE A 689 -8.41 -26.61 4.08
C PHE A 689 -6.99 -26.32 4.54
N ALA A 690 -6.13 -27.34 4.57
CA ALA A 690 -4.73 -27.17 4.96
C ALA A 690 -3.97 -26.23 4.03
N ILE A 691 -4.21 -26.33 2.73
CA ILE A 691 -3.63 -25.46 1.71
C ILE A 691 -4.16 -24.03 1.91
N GLY A 692 -5.48 -23.84 2.03
CA GLY A 692 -6.08 -22.53 2.29
C GLY A 692 -5.50 -21.88 3.55
N ALA A 693 -5.37 -22.62 4.65
CA ALA A 693 -4.73 -22.14 5.87
C ALA A 693 -3.23 -21.81 5.68
N SER A 694 -2.51 -22.53 4.81
CA SER A 694 -1.12 -22.21 4.49
C SER A 694 -0.99 -20.89 3.72
N CYS A 695 -1.97 -20.53 2.91
CA CYS A 695 -2.00 -19.29 2.13
C CYS A 695 -2.17 -18.03 3.01
N THR A 696 -2.64 -18.17 4.25
CA THR A 696 -2.75 -17.03 5.19
C THR A 696 -1.47 -16.75 5.98
N ARG A 697 -0.41 -17.56 5.80
CA ARG A 697 0.88 -17.30 6.42
C ARG A 697 1.61 -16.18 5.69
N ASN A 698 2.43 -15.43 6.41
CA ASN A 698 3.23 -14.36 5.85
C ASN A 698 4.07 -14.83 4.66
N TYR A 699 4.26 -13.95 3.70
CA TYR A 699 5.05 -14.15 2.47
C TYR A 699 6.48 -13.64 2.62
N LEU A 700 6.73 -12.77 3.61
CA LEU A 700 8.04 -12.15 3.90
C LEU A 700 8.63 -12.67 5.20
#